data_08388d913d8135edd3edd6e7699653a9
#
_entry.id   08388d913d8135edd3edd6e7699653a9
#
_cell.length_a   1.000
_cell.length_b   1.000
_cell.length_c   1.000
_cell.angle_alpha   90.00
_cell.angle_beta   90.00
_cell.angle_gamma   90.00
#
_symmetry.space_group_name_H-M   'P 1'
#
loop_
_entity.id
_entity.type
_entity.pdbx_description
1 polymer ?
#
loop_
_entity_poly.entity_id
_entity_poly.type
_entity_poly.pdbx_seq_one_letter_code
_entity_poly.pdbx_strand_id
1 'polypeptide(L)'
;MSTDATRPQGTPRRILARAAPDLFLGRDDALREIAALTPHVSGPRGLLVLAAPGAGATELLRQSFDRLFQKHGAASPIYFQWTARDRTAAVAARRFLHSFLSQLVAHRRDDPSYVNQPPPLRDLIDLADPSDYEWIERLVEAFERARDRADERTLVQLCLSAPQLAAARGARSLVMFDDVHAVERLEGEASIGLEIAQAAVHSDVPFVLAGLRRGLLDTLNGGNSPYRFDTFDTVGLDNLSDADARTLVERLAYSLRVALNDETRDLVVQQFAGNPYLISSFVQAAERARVSLTSFRDCQRLYVDELMGGRINRRFNHVLEQIAPAPSARRALVRVLYDSAVNSGGKSPAEAWRRRLELEPDELYPVMNALHTHELASFNATFMEMSADTVWRDYLKASYRLQVAAEPRALVVAETLVETLKRAPQTMARHYRRAAALGLRELLARFNAQRVPASLLHHDRFSRLYRGTDPEETAAGLDAETDLVRLPQVVHAASCAAFHPSIRQVCDDERCAVAHGFDAAPYTDASEVVWVAAEIEGKMEIGRALTEVWLDRLAQVSGACGFKRMRLWLVSPEGFTPEASELLNTREAFGSSRRQLELLTARLSPDGPSAGDQAGSEPPDEFEMVIPMGGDTELIAAHTVEQIARRHNFSADDITKIKHALVEACINASEHSLSPDRKIYQRFRVESDKLVVTVSSRGVSLPPPATAQGQNNSSNGSDPSDESKGRRGWGLKLIRTLMDEVEFERVDDGTSLRMTKYLRR
;
A
#
# COMPACT_ATOMS: atom_id res chain seq x y z
N MET A 1 -11.20 -41.76 -31.95
CA MET A 1 -11.70 -40.47 -32.39
C MET A 1 -12.62 -39.95 -31.30
N SER A 2 -12.08 -39.17 -30.39
CA SER A 2 -12.80 -38.59 -29.26
C SER A 2 -12.99 -37.12 -29.56
N THR A 3 -14.20 -36.72 -29.80
CA THR A 3 -14.61 -35.35 -30.08
C THR A 3 -14.69 -34.60 -28.75
N ASP A 4 -13.67 -33.79 -28.49
CA ASP A 4 -13.65 -32.81 -27.44
C ASP A 4 -14.64 -31.67 -27.82
N ALA A 5 -15.82 -31.74 -27.27
CA ALA A 5 -16.84 -30.71 -27.44
C ALA A 5 -16.49 -29.55 -26.51
N THR A 6 -15.79 -28.55 -27.04
CA THR A 6 -15.60 -27.25 -26.43
C THR A 6 -16.98 -26.62 -26.12
N ARG A 7 -17.38 -26.65 -24.82
CA ARG A 7 -18.56 -25.89 -24.35
C ARG A 7 -18.34 -24.40 -24.66
N PRO A 8 -19.37 -23.70 -25.18
CA PRO A 8 -19.28 -22.26 -25.39
C PRO A 8 -19.02 -21.58 -24.05
N GLN A 9 -18.06 -20.67 -24.01
CA GLN A 9 -17.77 -19.82 -22.83
C GLN A 9 -19.00 -18.91 -22.61
N GLY A 10 -19.96 -19.40 -21.84
CA GLY A 10 -21.08 -18.61 -21.35
C GLY A 10 -20.55 -17.56 -20.32
N THR A 11 -21.25 -16.44 -20.22
CA THR A 11 -21.02 -15.41 -19.21
C THR A 11 -20.83 -16.06 -17.84
N PRO A 12 -19.76 -15.75 -17.10
CA PRO A 12 -19.47 -16.40 -15.81
C PRO A 12 -20.66 -16.26 -14.86
N ARG A 13 -21.16 -17.40 -14.36
CA ARG A 13 -22.32 -17.45 -13.47
C ARG A 13 -21.89 -16.89 -12.09
N ARG A 14 -22.48 -15.79 -11.67
CA ARG A 14 -22.26 -15.24 -10.33
C ARG A 14 -23.02 -16.04 -9.29
N ILE A 15 -22.29 -16.54 -8.28
CA ILE A 15 -22.85 -17.32 -7.16
C ILE A 15 -22.87 -16.44 -5.92
N LEU A 16 -21.69 -15.99 -5.44
CA LEU A 16 -21.51 -15.11 -4.29
C LEU A 16 -21.10 -13.70 -4.67
N ALA A 17 -20.40 -13.53 -5.77
CA ALA A 17 -19.90 -12.22 -6.22
C ALA A 17 -21.05 -11.24 -6.49
N ARG A 18 -20.88 -10.01 -5.99
CA ARG A 18 -21.85 -8.92 -6.16
C ARG A 18 -21.46 -8.00 -7.31
N ALA A 19 -20.18 -7.73 -7.46
CA ALA A 19 -19.68 -6.97 -8.60
C ALA A 19 -19.60 -7.85 -9.84
N ALA A 20 -19.85 -7.28 -11.01
CA ALA A 20 -19.56 -7.95 -12.26
C ALA A 20 -18.04 -8.10 -12.44
N PRO A 21 -17.53 -9.15 -13.08
CA PRO A 21 -16.09 -9.40 -13.19
C PRO A 21 -15.32 -8.25 -13.85
N ASP A 22 -15.93 -7.55 -14.80
CA ASP A 22 -15.38 -6.37 -15.46
C ASP A 22 -15.32 -5.11 -14.58
N LEU A 23 -16.07 -5.09 -13.48
CA LEU A 23 -16.03 -4.03 -12.44
C LEU A 23 -15.10 -4.36 -11.28
N PHE A 24 -14.49 -5.55 -11.26
CA PHE A 24 -13.55 -5.97 -10.23
C PHE A 24 -12.13 -5.82 -10.75
N LEU A 25 -11.52 -4.65 -10.47
CA LEU A 25 -10.27 -4.18 -11.08
C LEU A 25 -9.12 -4.18 -10.08
N GLY A 26 -7.88 -4.27 -10.60
CA GLY A 26 -6.65 -4.09 -9.83
C GLY A 26 -6.41 -5.15 -8.74
N ARG A 27 -6.96 -6.36 -8.89
CA ARG A 27 -6.90 -7.44 -7.89
C ARG A 27 -6.45 -8.79 -8.47
N ASP A 28 -5.92 -8.77 -9.68
CA ASP A 28 -5.57 -10.02 -10.38
C ASP A 28 -4.45 -10.78 -9.69
N ASP A 29 -3.50 -10.09 -9.05
CA ASP A 29 -2.42 -10.70 -8.29
C ASP A 29 -2.98 -11.45 -7.06
N ALA A 30 -3.82 -10.78 -6.26
CA ALA A 30 -4.46 -11.39 -5.10
C ALA A 30 -5.34 -12.60 -5.49
N LEU A 31 -6.06 -12.51 -6.62
CA LEU A 31 -6.84 -13.63 -7.14
C LEU A 31 -5.96 -14.81 -7.57
N ARG A 32 -4.78 -14.53 -8.18
CA ARG A 32 -3.81 -15.57 -8.58
C ARG A 32 -3.19 -16.25 -7.35
N GLU A 33 -2.85 -15.49 -6.31
CA GLU A 33 -2.30 -16.04 -5.08
C GLU A 33 -3.31 -16.95 -4.35
N ILE A 34 -4.59 -16.52 -4.24
CA ILE A 34 -5.64 -17.39 -3.68
C ILE A 34 -5.82 -18.65 -4.52
N ALA A 35 -5.80 -18.55 -5.85
CA ALA A 35 -5.95 -19.69 -6.74
C ALA A 35 -4.74 -20.65 -6.68
N ALA A 36 -3.55 -20.16 -6.35
CA ALA A 36 -2.32 -20.96 -6.20
C ALA A 36 -2.30 -21.80 -4.90
N LEU A 37 -3.14 -21.47 -3.91
CA LEU A 37 -3.28 -22.26 -2.69
C LEU A 37 -3.98 -23.62 -2.89
N THR A 38 -4.42 -23.95 -4.10
CA THR A 38 -5.02 -25.25 -4.38
C THR A 38 -4.01 -26.40 -4.12
N PRO A 39 -4.43 -27.48 -3.44
CA PRO A 39 -3.55 -28.41 -2.75
C PRO A 39 -2.76 -29.31 -3.71
N HIS A 40 -1.52 -28.98 -3.99
CA HIS A 40 -0.57 -29.88 -4.66
C HIS A 40 0.82 -29.94 -3.98
N VAL A 41 1.05 -29.23 -2.89
CA VAL A 41 2.37 -29.20 -2.23
C VAL A 41 2.23 -29.51 -0.75
N SER A 42 3.07 -30.41 -0.27
CA SER A 42 3.15 -30.82 1.13
C SER A 42 3.51 -29.64 2.04
N GLY A 43 2.67 -29.33 3.02
CA GLY A 43 2.89 -28.37 4.09
C GLY A 43 1.72 -27.40 4.30
N PRO A 44 1.54 -26.86 5.50
CA PRO A 44 0.51 -25.90 5.80
C PRO A 44 0.75 -24.64 4.98
N ARG A 45 -0.22 -24.26 4.16
CA ARG A 45 -0.22 -23.03 3.40
C ARG A 45 -1.47 -22.25 3.74
N GLY A 46 -1.27 -21.00 4.10
CA GLY A 46 -2.34 -20.05 4.33
C GLY A 46 -2.01 -18.70 3.75
N LEU A 47 -3.03 -17.89 3.56
CA LEU A 47 -2.92 -16.53 3.06
C LEU A 47 -3.65 -15.56 3.98
N LEU A 48 -2.96 -14.51 4.40
CA LEU A 48 -3.56 -13.38 5.11
C LEU A 48 -3.86 -12.26 4.12
N VAL A 49 -5.12 -11.86 4.03
CA VAL A 49 -5.56 -10.71 3.23
C VAL A 49 -5.75 -9.51 4.17
N LEU A 50 -4.78 -8.61 4.17
CA LEU A 50 -4.74 -7.42 5.02
C LEU A 50 -5.38 -6.24 4.28
N ALA A 51 -6.65 -5.95 4.56
CA ALA A 51 -7.41 -4.99 3.79
C ALA A 51 -7.56 -3.63 4.47
N ALA A 52 -7.40 -2.54 3.70
CA ALA A 52 -7.89 -1.23 4.11
C ALA A 52 -9.42 -1.20 4.14
N PRO A 53 -10.04 -0.37 5.01
CA PRO A 53 -11.50 -0.29 5.10
C PRO A 53 -12.16 0.08 3.76
N GLY A 54 -12.96 -0.83 3.22
CA GLY A 54 -13.67 -0.63 1.95
C GLY A 54 -12.85 -0.93 0.69
N ALA A 55 -11.65 -1.50 0.82
CA ALA A 55 -10.79 -1.89 -0.30
C ALA A 55 -11.31 -3.11 -1.10
N GLY A 56 -12.33 -3.81 -0.59
CA GLY A 56 -13.02 -4.87 -1.33
C GLY A 56 -12.59 -6.29 -0.99
N ALA A 57 -12.06 -6.57 0.22
CA ALA A 57 -11.67 -7.93 0.63
C ALA A 57 -12.81 -8.95 0.52
N THR A 58 -13.99 -8.59 1.02
CA THR A 58 -15.19 -9.44 0.89
C THR A 58 -15.50 -9.81 -0.57
N GLU A 59 -15.40 -8.84 -1.47
CA GLU A 59 -15.65 -9.09 -2.89
C GLU A 59 -14.53 -9.92 -3.52
N LEU A 60 -13.27 -9.73 -3.10
CA LEU A 60 -12.14 -10.55 -3.52
C LEU A 60 -12.39 -12.04 -3.21
N LEU A 61 -12.78 -12.35 -1.97
CA LEU A 61 -13.06 -13.74 -1.58
C LEU A 61 -14.26 -14.32 -2.35
N ARG A 62 -15.31 -13.53 -2.57
CA ARG A 62 -16.48 -13.94 -3.36
C ARG A 62 -16.16 -14.19 -4.83
N GLN A 63 -15.36 -13.33 -5.45
CA GLN A 63 -14.87 -13.52 -6.82
C GLN A 63 -13.96 -14.76 -6.91
N SER A 64 -13.14 -14.99 -5.90
CA SER A 64 -12.30 -16.20 -5.80
C SER A 64 -13.16 -17.46 -5.68
N PHE A 65 -14.19 -17.42 -4.83
CA PHE A 65 -15.14 -18.53 -4.69
C PHE A 65 -15.80 -18.85 -6.02
N ASP A 66 -16.38 -17.87 -6.71
CA ASP A 66 -17.10 -18.07 -7.97
C ASP A 66 -16.18 -18.64 -9.06
N ARG A 67 -14.94 -18.12 -9.18
CA ARG A 67 -13.94 -18.63 -10.13
C ARG A 67 -13.53 -20.07 -9.85
N LEU A 68 -13.26 -20.40 -8.57
CA LEU A 68 -12.87 -21.75 -8.14
C LEU A 68 -14.03 -22.74 -8.31
N PHE A 69 -15.25 -22.32 -7.98
CA PHE A 69 -16.44 -23.15 -8.15
C PHE A 69 -16.66 -23.52 -9.62
N GLN A 70 -16.57 -22.54 -10.53
CA GLN A 70 -16.74 -22.75 -11.98
C GLN A 70 -15.61 -23.58 -12.59
N LYS A 71 -14.39 -23.46 -12.09
CA LYS A 71 -13.25 -24.25 -12.53
C LYS A 71 -13.41 -25.72 -12.21
N HIS A 72 -14.28 -26.04 -11.25
CA HIS A 72 -14.59 -27.39 -10.78
C HIS A 72 -13.32 -28.22 -10.50
N GLY A 73 -12.38 -27.62 -9.76
CA GLY A 73 -11.08 -28.23 -9.41
C GLY A 73 -11.21 -29.30 -8.34
N ALA A 74 -10.09 -29.94 -7.98
CA ALA A 74 -10.04 -31.01 -6.98
C ALA A 74 -10.38 -30.54 -5.55
N ALA A 75 -10.32 -29.24 -5.26
CA ALA A 75 -10.65 -28.67 -3.95
C ALA A 75 -11.96 -27.85 -4.05
N SER A 76 -12.87 -28.11 -3.12
CA SER A 76 -14.11 -27.34 -2.99
C SER A 76 -13.84 -26.00 -2.34
N PRO A 77 -14.21 -24.85 -2.98
CA PRO A 77 -14.12 -23.55 -2.37
C PRO A 77 -15.17 -23.39 -1.27
N ILE A 78 -14.75 -22.93 -0.11
CA ILE A 78 -15.61 -22.67 1.05
C ILE A 78 -15.44 -21.21 1.45
N TYR A 79 -16.50 -20.44 1.46
CA TYR A 79 -16.54 -19.05 1.90
C TYR A 79 -17.40 -18.91 3.15
N PHE A 80 -16.87 -18.25 4.16
CA PHE A 80 -17.60 -17.96 5.37
C PHE A 80 -17.25 -16.56 5.89
N GLN A 81 -18.30 -15.77 6.16
CA GLN A 81 -18.17 -14.42 6.71
C GLN A 81 -18.69 -14.38 8.14
N TRP A 82 -17.87 -13.86 9.06
CA TRP A 82 -18.28 -13.56 10.42
C TRP A 82 -19.19 -12.34 10.42
N THR A 83 -20.29 -12.41 11.14
CA THR A 83 -21.30 -11.32 11.10
C THR A 83 -21.69 -10.89 12.52
N ALA A 84 -22.23 -9.70 12.66
CA ALA A 84 -22.76 -9.21 13.94
C ALA A 84 -23.94 -10.05 14.49
N ARG A 85 -24.48 -10.99 13.71
CA ARG A 85 -25.51 -11.94 14.17
C ARG A 85 -24.91 -13.09 14.97
N ASP A 86 -23.62 -13.35 14.80
CA ASP A 86 -22.87 -14.36 15.53
C ASP A 86 -22.48 -13.77 16.89
N ARG A 87 -23.38 -13.88 17.87
CA ARG A 87 -23.15 -13.35 19.22
C ARG A 87 -22.21 -14.21 20.03
N THR A 88 -22.30 -15.54 19.88
CA THR A 88 -21.48 -16.49 20.63
C THR A 88 -20.66 -17.39 19.70
N ALA A 89 -19.56 -17.90 20.22
CA ALA A 89 -18.69 -18.84 19.52
C ALA A 89 -19.47 -20.06 19.02
N ALA A 90 -20.35 -20.62 19.83
CA ALA A 90 -21.18 -21.78 19.47
C ALA A 90 -22.14 -21.48 18.30
N VAL A 91 -22.78 -20.31 18.26
CA VAL A 91 -23.67 -19.92 17.15
C VAL A 91 -22.89 -19.80 15.85
N ALA A 92 -21.75 -19.12 15.91
CA ALA A 92 -20.86 -18.93 14.77
C ALA A 92 -20.34 -20.27 14.21
N ALA A 93 -19.86 -21.17 15.08
CA ALA A 93 -19.34 -22.46 14.68
C ALA A 93 -20.41 -23.35 14.03
N ARG A 94 -21.64 -23.36 14.56
CA ARG A 94 -22.78 -24.09 13.95
C ARG A 94 -23.10 -23.57 12.55
N ARG A 95 -23.12 -22.26 12.37
CA ARG A 95 -23.35 -21.64 11.08
C ARG A 95 -22.22 -21.95 10.11
N PHE A 96 -20.98 -21.99 10.58
CA PHE A 96 -19.84 -22.42 9.79
C PHE A 96 -19.99 -23.86 9.29
N LEU A 97 -20.27 -24.82 10.20
CA LEU A 97 -20.46 -26.22 9.81
C LEU A 97 -21.53 -26.38 8.73
N HIS A 98 -22.68 -25.72 8.90
CA HIS A 98 -23.77 -25.76 7.92
C HIS A 98 -23.34 -25.17 6.57
N SER A 99 -22.66 -24.02 6.57
CA SER A 99 -22.14 -23.38 5.35
C SER A 99 -21.09 -24.26 4.66
N PHE A 100 -20.20 -24.88 5.44
CA PHE A 100 -19.16 -25.78 4.95
C PHE A 100 -19.77 -26.98 4.20
N LEU A 101 -20.67 -27.71 4.85
CA LEU A 101 -21.30 -28.90 4.23
C LEU A 101 -22.16 -28.53 3.03
N SER A 102 -22.94 -27.45 3.11
CA SER A 102 -23.77 -26.99 1.98
C SER A 102 -22.95 -26.62 0.75
N GLN A 103 -21.82 -25.90 0.94
CA GLN A 103 -20.96 -25.48 -0.17
C GLN A 103 -20.14 -26.65 -0.73
N LEU A 104 -19.72 -27.59 0.12
CA LEU A 104 -19.07 -28.83 -0.32
C LEU A 104 -19.98 -29.64 -1.22
N VAL A 105 -21.22 -29.91 -0.77
CA VAL A 105 -22.23 -30.66 -1.52
C VAL A 105 -22.59 -29.91 -2.81
N ALA A 106 -22.76 -28.57 -2.76
CA ALA A 106 -23.00 -27.74 -3.91
C ALA A 106 -21.92 -27.90 -4.99
N HIS A 107 -20.65 -27.84 -4.58
CA HIS A 107 -19.51 -27.97 -5.49
C HIS A 107 -19.41 -29.39 -6.07
N ARG A 108 -19.59 -30.44 -5.25
CA ARG A 108 -19.56 -31.84 -5.72
C ARG A 108 -20.65 -32.13 -6.77
N ARG A 109 -21.84 -31.50 -6.61
CA ARG A 109 -22.99 -31.66 -7.50
C ARG A 109 -23.02 -30.68 -8.66
N ASP A 110 -22.12 -29.74 -8.72
CA ASP A 110 -22.14 -28.59 -9.67
C ASP A 110 -23.48 -27.82 -9.59
N ASP A 111 -24.06 -27.73 -8.40
CA ASP A 111 -25.34 -27.05 -8.16
C ASP A 111 -25.18 -25.90 -7.15
N PRO A 112 -25.01 -24.65 -7.63
CA PRO A 112 -24.85 -23.49 -6.78
C PRO A 112 -26.13 -23.07 -6.03
N SER A 113 -27.28 -23.71 -6.28
CA SER A 113 -28.51 -23.41 -5.53
C SER A 113 -28.36 -23.68 -4.05
N TYR A 114 -27.60 -24.73 -3.68
CA TYR A 114 -27.31 -25.07 -2.28
C TYR A 114 -26.38 -24.06 -1.55
N VAL A 115 -25.67 -23.23 -2.30
CA VAL A 115 -24.91 -22.10 -1.72
C VAL A 115 -25.87 -20.98 -1.32
N ASN A 116 -26.83 -20.64 -2.19
CA ASN A 116 -27.75 -19.52 -2.01
C ASN A 116 -28.95 -19.87 -1.11
N GLN A 117 -29.39 -21.14 -1.16
CA GLN A 117 -30.48 -21.67 -0.38
C GLN A 117 -30.05 -23.00 0.27
N PRO A 118 -29.24 -22.94 1.35
CA PRO A 118 -28.69 -24.12 1.96
C PRO A 118 -29.78 -25.02 2.55
N PRO A 119 -29.84 -26.31 2.19
CA PRO A 119 -30.77 -27.28 2.77
C PRO A 119 -30.53 -27.47 4.27
N PRO A 120 -31.50 -27.99 5.02
CA PRO A 120 -31.30 -28.45 6.38
C PRO A 120 -30.11 -29.42 6.49
N LEU A 121 -29.43 -29.45 7.65
CA LEU A 121 -28.20 -30.23 7.82
C LEU A 121 -28.41 -31.72 7.56
N ARG A 122 -29.55 -32.27 7.94
CA ARG A 122 -29.90 -33.68 7.70
C ARG A 122 -30.12 -33.98 6.23
N ASP A 123 -30.75 -33.08 5.49
CA ASP A 123 -31.01 -33.28 4.07
C ASP A 123 -29.72 -33.32 3.25
N LEU A 124 -28.65 -32.66 3.75
CA LEU A 124 -27.33 -32.68 3.13
C LEU A 124 -26.69 -34.07 3.11
N ILE A 125 -27.10 -34.99 4.03
CA ILE A 125 -26.63 -36.39 4.05
C ILE A 125 -27.14 -37.09 2.81
N ASP A 126 -28.43 -36.98 2.49
CA ASP A 126 -29.06 -37.60 1.33
C ASP A 126 -28.62 -36.96 0.00
N LEU A 127 -28.19 -35.70 0.07
CA LEU A 127 -27.67 -34.93 -1.08
C LEU A 127 -26.16 -35.13 -1.28
N ALA A 128 -25.45 -35.80 -0.37
CA ALA A 128 -24.01 -35.99 -0.48
C ALA A 128 -23.65 -36.90 -1.68
N ASP A 129 -22.43 -36.71 -2.20
CA ASP A 129 -21.85 -37.69 -3.12
C ASP A 129 -21.69 -39.05 -2.41
N PRO A 130 -21.87 -40.18 -3.09
CA PRO A 130 -21.70 -41.51 -2.46
C PRO A 130 -20.35 -41.70 -1.74
N SER A 131 -19.29 -41.05 -2.23
CA SER A 131 -17.97 -41.08 -1.60
C SER A 131 -17.90 -40.26 -0.28
N ASP A 132 -18.77 -39.30 -0.10
CA ASP A 132 -18.79 -38.37 1.02
C ASP A 132 -19.90 -38.72 2.05
N TYR A 133 -20.86 -39.58 1.70
CA TYR A 133 -22.05 -39.91 2.50
C TYR A 133 -21.70 -40.34 3.92
N GLU A 134 -20.86 -41.35 4.07
CA GLU A 134 -20.58 -41.99 5.36
C GLU A 134 -19.93 -41.02 6.38
N TRP A 135 -18.98 -40.18 5.93
CA TRP A 135 -18.32 -39.26 6.85
C TRP A 135 -19.19 -38.03 7.16
N ILE A 136 -20.01 -37.55 6.20
CA ILE A 136 -20.99 -36.46 6.43
C ILE A 136 -22.05 -36.93 7.45
N GLU A 137 -22.61 -38.13 7.28
CA GLU A 137 -23.59 -38.71 8.22
C GLU A 137 -23.00 -38.76 9.64
N ARG A 138 -21.80 -39.34 9.79
CA ARG A 138 -21.11 -39.42 11.10
C ARG A 138 -20.84 -38.05 11.71
N LEU A 139 -20.44 -37.07 10.91
CA LEU A 139 -20.19 -35.71 11.38
C LEU A 139 -21.47 -35.02 11.85
N VAL A 140 -22.56 -35.16 11.10
CA VAL A 140 -23.88 -34.60 11.46
C VAL A 140 -24.41 -35.24 12.71
N GLU A 141 -24.33 -36.61 12.86
CA GLU A 141 -24.71 -37.26 14.07
C GLU A 141 -23.85 -36.86 15.30
N ALA A 142 -22.54 -36.68 15.11
CA ALA A 142 -21.65 -36.22 16.18
C ALA A 142 -22.00 -34.77 16.58
N PHE A 143 -22.32 -33.92 15.62
CA PHE A 143 -22.78 -32.56 15.86
C PHE A 143 -24.11 -32.51 16.63
N GLU A 144 -25.11 -33.34 16.27
CA GLU A 144 -26.40 -33.38 16.95
C GLU A 144 -26.23 -33.82 18.41
N ARG A 145 -25.38 -34.85 18.64
CA ARG A 145 -25.04 -35.31 20.00
C ARG A 145 -24.30 -34.22 20.80
N ALA A 146 -23.36 -33.53 20.19
CA ALA A 146 -22.60 -32.45 20.81
C ALA A 146 -23.48 -31.25 21.14
N ARG A 147 -24.38 -30.88 20.23
CA ARG A 147 -25.31 -29.77 20.42
C ARG A 147 -26.13 -29.87 21.69
N ASP A 148 -26.54 -31.08 22.06
CA ASP A 148 -27.47 -31.33 23.16
C ASP A 148 -26.75 -31.69 24.48
N ARG A 149 -25.47 -32.08 24.46
CA ARG A 149 -24.77 -32.62 25.62
C ARG A 149 -23.35 -32.14 25.88
N ALA A 150 -22.68 -31.54 24.89
CA ALA A 150 -21.27 -31.15 25.02
C ALA A 150 -21.12 -29.73 25.59
N ASP A 151 -19.94 -29.45 26.13
CA ASP A 151 -19.53 -28.10 26.44
C ASP A 151 -19.34 -27.29 25.16
N GLU A 152 -19.33 -25.95 25.29
CA GLU A 152 -19.20 -25.04 24.15
C GLU A 152 -17.91 -25.30 23.36
N ARG A 153 -16.81 -25.53 24.06
CA ARG A 153 -15.48 -25.75 23.43
C ARG A 153 -15.48 -26.99 22.54
N THR A 154 -15.99 -28.09 23.03
CA THR A 154 -16.09 -29.33 22.25
C THR A 154 -16.96 -29.15 21.00
N LEU A 155 -18.06 -28.43 21.12
CA LEU A 155 -18.93 -28.15 19.99
C LEU A 155 -18.22 -27.26 18.94
N VAL A 156 -17.53 -26.19 19.36
CA VAL A 156 -16.78 -25.31 18.50
C VAL A 156 -15.65 -26.03 17.77
N GLN A 157 -14.89 -26.87 18.51
CA GLN A 157 -13.83 -27.69 17.92
C GLN A 157 -14.36 -28.67 16.89
N LEU A 158 -15.46 -29.37 17.19
CA LEU A 158 -16.09 -30.30 16.24
C LEU A 158 -16.49 -29.56 14.94
N CYS A 159 -17.14 -28.43 15.05
CA CYS A 159 -17.58 -27.66 13.87
C CYS A 159 -16.41 -27.15 13.03
N LEU A 160 -15.38 -26.60 13.67
CA LEU A 160 -14.22 -26.02 12.97
C LEU A 160 -13.25 -27.06 12.43
N SER A 161 -13.28 -28.31 12.95
CA SER A 161 -12.48 -29.41 12.42
C SER A 161 -13.11 -30.11 11.19
N ALA A 162 -14.30 -29.70 10.76
CA ALA A 162 -14.98 -30.29 9.59
C ALA A 162 -14.11 -30.31 8.31
N PRO A 163 -13.36 -29.24 7.94
CA PRO A 163 -12.47 -29.27 6.77
C PRO A 163 -11.37 -30.34 6.87
N GLN A 164 -10.77 -30.54 8.05
CA GLN A 164 -9.74 -31.56 8.27
C GLN A 164 -10.32 -32.96 8.20
N LEU A 165 -11.50 -33.18 8.80
CA LEU A 165 -12.21 -34.46 8.73
C LEU A 165 -12.56 -34.82 7.28
N ALA A 166 -13.02 -33.84 6.50
CA ALA A 166 -13.28 -33.98 5.07
C ALA A 166 -12.00 -34.34 4.30
N ALA A 167 -10.91 -33.61 4.54
CA ALA A 167 -9.61 -33.84 3.89
C ALA A 167 -9.05 -35.24 4.19
N ALA A 168 -9.16 -35.72 5.43
CA ALA A 168 -8.78 -37.07 5.83
C ALA A 168 -9.58 -38.17 5.10
N ARG A 169 -10.71 -37.82 4.50
CA ARG A 169 -11.57 -38.68 3.68
C ARG A 169 -11.44 -38.44 2.18
N GLY A 170 -10.48 -37.62 1.79
CA GLY A 170 -10.22 -37.26 0.37
C GLY A 170 -11.06 -36.12 -0.18
N ALA A 171 -11.95 -35.51 0.61
CA ALA A 171 -12.72 -34.34 0.23
C ALA A 171 -11.93 -33.06 0.52
N ARG A 172 -11.09 -32.63 -0.43
CA ARG A 172 -10.24 -31.45 -0.29
C ARG A 172 -11.06 -30.18 -0.37
N SER A 173 -10.68 -29.16 0.42
CA SER A 173 -11.32 -27.85 0.43
C SER A 173 -10.28 -26.73 0.55
N LEU A 174 -10.63 -25.54 0.05
CA LEU A 174 -9.96 -24.26 0.32
C LEU A 174 -10.93 -23.42 1.15
N VAL A 175 -10.57 -23.10 2.38
CA VAL A 175 -11.44 -22.38 3.31
C VAL A 175 -11.09 -20.91 3.35
N MET A 176 -12.04 -20.04 3.04
CA MET A 176 -11.89 -18.60 3.03
C MET A 176 -12.76 -17.97 4.12
N PHE A 177 -12.12 -17.44 5.15
CA PHE A 177 -12.75 -16.71 6.24
C PHE A 177 -12.68 -15.20 6.00
N ASP A 178 -13.82 -14.54 6.03
CA ASP A 178 -13.96 -13.10 5.87
C ASP A 178 -14.31 -12.43 7.19
N ASP A 179 -13.88 -11.17 7.35
CA ASP A 179 -14.05 -10.36 8.58
C ASP A 179 -13.47 -11.03 9.85
N VAL A 180 -12.33 -11.70 9.74
CA VAL A 180 -11.70 -12.43 10.85
C VAL A 180 -11.44 -11.55 12.07
N HIS A 181 -11.21 -10.23 11.90
CA HIS A 181 -11.09 -9.27 13.00
C HIS A 181 -12.36 -9.17 13.89
N ALA A 182 -13.52 -9.67 13.42
CA ALA A 182 -14.75 -9.69 14.20
C ALA A 182 -14.82 -10.85 15.19
N VAL A 183 -13.95 -11.85 15.06
CA VAL A 183 -13.95 -13.08 15.90
C VAL A 183 -13.68 -12.77 17.37
N GLU A 184 -12.86 -11.78 17.68
CA GLU A 184 -12.54 -11.36 19.05
C GLU A 184 -13.73 -10.79 19.83
N ARG A 185 -14.81 -10.42 19.13
CA ARG A 185 -16.06 -9.89 19.73
C ARG A 185 -17.06 -10.97 20.12
N LEU A 186 -16.76 -12.23 19.80
CA LEU A 186 -17.67 -13.34 20.11
C LEU A 186 -17.60 -13.68 21.59
N GLU A 187 -18.76 -13.70 22.21
CA GLU A 187 -18.89 -14.13 23.60
C GLU A 187 -18.79 -15.66 23.69
N GLY A 188 -18.25 -16.18 24.81
CA GLY A 188 -18.19 -17.61 25.08
C GLY A 188 -16.88 -18.05 25.75
N GLU A 189 -16.83 -19.30 26.17
CA GLU A 189 -15.64 -19.91 26.78
C GLU A 189 -14.60 -20.37 25.73
N ALA A 190 -15.03 -20.57 24.48
CA ALA A 190 -14.19 -21.00 23.38
C ALA A 190 -13.71 -19.81 22.54
N SER A 191 -12.40 -19.74 22.32
CA SER A 191 -11.81 -18.78 21.37
C SER A 191 -11.82 -19.38 19.96
N ILE A 192 -12.73 -18.90 19.10
CA ILE A 192 -12.77 -19.32 17.69
C ILE A 192 -11.45 -19.00 16.97
N GLY A 193 -10.85 -17.85 17.24
CA GLY A 193 -9.58 -17.48 16.62
C GLY A 193 -8.48 -18.50 16.95
N LEU A 194 -8.39 -18.96 18.21
CA LEU A 194 -7.44 -19.99 18.62
C LEU A 194 -7.69 -21.33 17.90
N GLU A 195 -8.95 -21.74 17.78
CA GLU A 195 -9.31 -22.99 17.10
C GLU A 195 -9.02 -22.91 15.59
N ILE A 196 -9.26 -21.74 14.94
CA ILE A 196 -8.87 -21.51 13.54
C ILE A 196 -7.34 -21.58 13.40
N ALA A 197 -6.59 -20.94 14.29
CA ALA A 197 -5.14 -20.95 14.25
C ALA A 197 -4.58 -22.38 14.42
N GLN A 198 -5.12 -23.15 15.35
CA GLN A 198 -4.75 -24.57 15.54
C GLN A 198 -5.10 -25.41 14.31
N ALA A 199 -6.29 -25.22 13.75
CA ALA A 199 -6.72 -25.89 12.54
C ALA A 199 -5.80 -25.58 11.35
N ALA A 200 -5.41 -24.31 11.19
CA ALA A 200 -4.57 -23.85 10.08
C ALA A 200 -3.11 -24.35 10.18
N VAL A 201 -2.55 -24.45 11.40
CA VAL A 201 -1.16 -24.88 11.61
C VAL A 201 -1.01 -26.42 11.48
N HIS A 202 -2.03 -27.17 11.81
CA HIS A 202 -1.94 -28.64 11.93
C HIS A 202 -2.62 -29.41 10.79
N SER A 203 -3.02 -28.75 9.71
CA SER A 203 -3.75 -29.42 8.62
C SER A 203 -3.19 -29.13 7.23
N ASP A 204 -3.42 -30.10 6.32
CA ASP A 204 -3.16 -29.98 4.88
C ASP A 204 -4.25 -29.16 4.16
N VAL A 205 -5.18 -28.54 4.90
CA VAL A 205 -6.24 -27.71 4.35
C VAL A 205 -5.74 -26.29 4.23
N PRO A 206 -5.70 -25.69 3.05
CA PRO A 206 -5.34 -24.30 2.88
C PRO A 206 -6.43 -23.36 3.41
N PHE A 207 -5.99 -22.29 4.09
CA PHE A 207 -6.86 -21.25 4.63
C PHE A 207 -6.53 -19.89 4.05
N VAL A 208 -7.57 -19.09 3.76
CA VAL A 208 -7.46 -17.66 3.48
C VAL A 208 -8.17 -16.91 4.60
N LEU A 209 -7.45 -16.04 5.29
CA LEU A 209 -7.98 -15.22 6.38
C LEU A 209 -7.99 -13.76 5.95
N ALA A 210 -9.17 -13.18 5.77
CA ALA A 210 -9.32 -11.78 5.35
C ALA A 210 -9.92 -10.93 6.47
N GLY A 211 -9.45 -9.69 6.58
CA GLY A 211 -10.00 -8.73 7.52
C GLY A 211 -9.32 -7.37 7.43
N LEU A 212 -9.75 -6.45 8.29
CA LEU A 212 -9.15 -5.14 8.40
C LEU A 212 -7.69 -5.24 8.83
N ARG A 213 -6.77 -4.66 8.04
CA ARG A 213 -5.31 -4.84 8.19
C ARG A 213 -4.81 -4.53 9.61
N ARG A 214 -5.24 -3.41 10.21
CA ARG A 214 -4.80 -3.04 11.55
C ARG A 214 -5.29 -4.01 12.61
N GLY A 215 -6.56 -4.41 12.56
CA GLY A 215 -7.11 -5.38 13.51
C GLY A 215 -6.43 -6.75 13.42
N LEU A 216 -6.17 -7.26 12.19
CA LEU A 216 -5.45 -8.51 12.01
C LEU A 216 -3.99 -8.41 12.46
N LEU A 217 -3.30 -7.31 12.15
CA LEU A 217 -1.91 -7.09 12.59
C LEU A 217 -1.80 -6.99 14.11
N ASP A 218 -2.74 -6.32 14.78
CA ASP A 218 -2.76 -6.24 16.24
C ASP A 218 -2.97 -7.62 16.87
N THR A 219 -3.87 -8.42 16.30
CA THR A 219 -4.10 -9.82 16.74
C THR A 219 -2.86 -10.70 16.53
N LEU A 220 -2.12 -10.49 15.43
CA LEU A 220 -0.94 -11.28 15.08
C LEU A 220 0.31 -10.87 15.88
N ASN A 221 0.50 -9.55 16.10
CA ASN A 221 1.69 -8.97 16.73
C ASN A 221 1.57 -8.86 18.26
N GLY A 222 0.41 -9.12 18.84
CA GLY A 222 0.23 -9.12 20.30
C GLY A 222 1.21 -10.07 20.97
N GLY A 223 2.07 -9.58 21.87
CA GLY A 223 3.16 -10.36 22.49
C GLY A 223 2.74 -11.65 23.21
N ASN A 224 1.46 -11.81 23.48
CA ASN A 224 0.82 -13.03 24.00
C ASN A 224 -0.14 -13.66 22.98
N SER A 225 -0.05 -13.29 21.71
CA SER A 225 -0.93 -13.87 20.68
C SER A 225 -0.72 -15.40 20.62
N PRO A 226 -1.76 -16.19 20.81
CA PRO A 226 -1.68 -17.63 20.61
C PRO A 226 -1.58 -17.99 19.13
N TYR A 227 -1.73 -16.98 18.25
CA TYR A 227 -1.77 -17.17 16.80
C TYR A 227 -0.36 -17.12 16.23
N ARG A 228 0.12 -18.23 15.71
CA ARG A 228 1.37 -18.31 14.94
C ARG A 228 1.03 -18.58 13.49
N PHE A 229 0.96 -17.51 12.71
CA PHE A 229 0.77 -17.60 11.27
C PHE A 229 2.09 -17.37 10.50
N ASP A 230 3.21 -17.78 11.09
CA ASP A 230 4.56 -17.67 10.49
C ASP A 230 4.68 -18.38 9.12
N THR A 231 3.73 -19.28 8.83
CA THR A 231 3.66 -20.05 7.57
C THR A 231 2.66 -19.48 6.57
N PHE A 232 2.02 -18.33 6.90
CA PHE A 232 1.08 -17.68 6.03
C PHE A 232 1.76 -16.59 5.20
N ASP A 233 1.52 -16.62 3.90
CA ASP A 233 1.84 -15.50 3.03
C ASP A 233 0.87 -14.34 3.27
N THR A 234 1.29 -13.11 2.96
CA THR A 234 0.46 -11.91 3.17
C THR A 234 0.22 -11.15 1.89
N VAL A 235 -1.05 -10.79 1.66
CA VAL A 235 -1.48 -9.90 0.58
C VAL A 235 -2.07 -8.63 1.16
N GLY A 236 -1.48 -7.49 0.83
CA GLY A 236 -2.04 -6.17 1.12
C GLY A 236 -3.14 -5.80 0.13
N LEU A 237 -4.28 -5.36 0.64
CA LEU A 237 -5.39 -4.87 -0.19
C LEU A 237 -5.66 -3.41 0.15
N ASP A 238 -4.98 -2.52 -0.57
CA ASP A 238 -5.15 -1.07 -0.48
C ASP A 238 -6.25 -0.54 -1.40
N ASN A 239 -6.49 0.75 -1.37
CA ASN A 239 -7.33 1.42 -2.35
C ASN A 239 -6.78 1.17 -3.77
N LEU A 240 -7.63 1.34 -4.78
CA LEU A 240 -7.24 1.18 -6.18
C LEU A 240 -6.20 2.22 -6.59
N SER A 241 -5.35 1.85 -7.53
CA SER A 241 -4.51 2.81 -8.23
C SER A 241 -5.36 3.87 -8.93
N ASP A 242 -4.80 5.05 -9.22
CA ASP A 242 -5.53 6.10 -9.94
C ASP A 242 -6.05 5.60 -11.30
N ALA A 243 -5.29 4.75 -11.99
CA ALA A 243 -5.68 4.17 -13.28
C ALA A 243 -6.87 3.20 -13.15
N ASP A 244 -6.81 2.26 -12.19
CA ASP A 244 -7.89 1.32 -11.93
C ASP A 244 -9.15 2.03 -11.41
N ALA A 245 -8.97 3.04 -10.55
CA ALA A 245 -10.08 3.83 -10.02
C ALA A 245 -10.79 4.63 -11.11
N ARG A 246 -10.05 5.25 -12.06
CA ARG A 246 -10.64 5.90 -13.26
C ARG A 246 -11.43 4.89 -14.08
N THR A 247 -10.83 3.74 -14.38
CA THR A 247 -11.48 2.67 -15.13
C THR A 247 -12.76 2.19 -14.42
N LEU A 248 -12.73 2.07 -13.08
CA LEU A 248 -13.91 1.71 -12.30
C LEU A 248 -15.03 2.75 -12.43
N VAL A 249 -14.70 4.04 -12.28
CA VAL A 249 -15.68 5.13 -12.42
C VAL A 249 -16.31 5.12 -13.82
N GLU A 250 -15.50 5.00 -14.87
CA GLU A 250 -15.95 4.96 -16.27
C GLU A 250 -16.89 3.78 -16.55
N ARG A 251 -16.47 2.57 -16.15
CA ARG A 251 -17.28 1.35 -16.38
C ARG A 251 -18.58 1.38 -15.59
N LEU A 252 -18.55 1.87 -14.32
CA LEU A 252 -19.76 2.02 -13.53
C LEU A 252 -20.70 3.07 -14.14
N ALA A 253 -20.18 4.24 -14.54
CA ALA A 253 -20.96 5.30 -15.15
C ALA A 253 -21.59 4.80 -16.47
N TYR A 254 -20.84 4.09 -17.29
CA TYR A 254 -21.35 3.46 -18.53
C TYR A 254 -22.45 2.44 -18.23
N SER A 255 -22.22 1.50 -17.32
CA SER A 255 -23.16 0.42 -17.01
C SER A 255 -24.47 0.94 -16.38
N LEU A 256 -24.39 2.01 -15.60
CA LEU A 256 -25.51 2.67 -14.91
C LEU A 256 -26.10 3.83 -15.71
N ARG A 257 -25.58 4.12 -16.91
CA ARG A 257 -25.99 5.22 -17.79
C ARG A 257 -25.92 6.60 -17.12
N VAL A 258 -24.90 6.82 -16.30
CA VAL A 258 -24.61 8.10 -15.66
C VAL A 258 -23.68 8.89 -16.60
N ALA A 259 -24.09 10.10 -17.00
CA ALA A 259 -23.23 10.97 -17.80
C ALA A 259 -22.07 11.50 -16.94
N LEU A 260 -20.85 11.46 -17.51
CA LEU A 260 -19.58 11.75 -16.83
C LEU A 260 -18.66 12.49 -17.83
N ASN A 261 -17.80 13.36 -17.34
CA ASN A 261 -16.66 13.91 -18.10
C ASN A 261 -15.33 13.63 -17.39
N ASP A 262 -14.21 13.89 -18.06
CA ASP A 262 -12.88 13.57 -17.54
C ASP A 262 -12.55 14.32 -16.24
N GLU A 263 -12.91 15.60 -16.14
CA GLU A 263 -12.64 16.40 -14.95
C GLU A 263 -13.39 15.90 -13.72
N THR A 264 -14.65 15.54 -13.88
CA THR A 264 -15.46 15.03 -12.77
C THR A 264 -15.14 13.57 -12.44
N ARG A 265 -14.73 12.75 -13.43
CA ARG A 265 -14.15 11.44 -13.20
C ARG A 265 -12.94 11.54 -12.26
N ASP A 266 -11.98 12.40 -12.61
CA ASP A 266 -10.76 12.58 -11.84
C ASP A 266 -11.06 13.18 -10.45
N LEU A 267 -12.04 14.10 -10.35
CA LEU A 267 -12.50 14.62 -9.07
C LEU A 267 -13.03 13.48 -8.16
N VAL A 268 -13.85 12.58 -8.69
CA VAL A 268 -14.40 11.44 -7.93
C VAL A 268 -13.26 10.52 -7.45
N VAL A 269 -12.30 10.22 -8.32
CA VAL A 269 -11.13 9.39 -7.95
C VAL A 269 -10.36 10.03 -6.81
N GLN A 270 -10.03 11.31 -6.91
CA GLN A 270 -9.24 12.03 -5.89
C GLN A 270 -10.01 12.26 -4.59
N GLN A 271 -11.29 12.58 -4.67
CA GLN A 271 -12.14 12.82 -3.49
C GLN A 271 -12.29 11.57 -2.63
N PHE A 272 -12.38 10.39 -3.25
CA PHE A 272 -12.48 9.10 -2.57
C PHE A 272 -11.16 8.34 -2.45
N ALA A 273 -10.05 8.97 -2.84
CA ALA A 273 -8.70 8.39 -2.77
C ALA A 273 -8.63 6.95 -3.34
N GLY A 274 -9.31 6.68 -4.44
CA GLY A 274 -9.36 5.36 -5.07
C GLY A 274 -10.12 4.27 -4.29
N ASN A 275 -10.89 4.62 -3.25
CA ASN A 275 -11.64 3.64 -2.46
C ASN A 275 -12.82 3.05 -3.26
N PRO A 276 -12.79 1.74 -3.62
CA PRO A 276 -13.77 1.17 -4.53
C PRO A 276 -15.20 1.13 -3.96
N TYR A 277 -15.34 1.00 -2.64
CA TYR A 277 -16.66 1.05 -2.00
C TYR A 277 -17.29 2.45 -2.09
N LEU A 278 -16.51 3.51 -1.79
CA LEU A 278 -17.00 4.88 -1.84
C LEU A 278 -17.31 5.30 -3.27
N ILE A 279 -16.44 5.00 -4.22
CA ILE A 279 -16.64 5.23 -5.66
C ILE A 279 -17.93 4.55 -6.13
N SER A 280 -18.08 3.25 -5.86
CA SER A 280 -19.26 2.49 -6.30
C SER A 280 -20.54 3.01 -5.67
N SER A 281 -20.50 3.36 -4.36
CA SER A 281 -21.64 3.92 -3.65
C SER A 281 -22.08 5.25 -4.23
N PHE A 282 -21.12 6.10 -4.61
CA PHE A 282 -21.36 7.43 -5.18
C PHE A 282 -21.96 7.37 -6.59
N VAL A 283 -21.36 6.57 -7.48
CA VAL A 283 -21.89 6.43 -8.86
C VAL A 283 -23.27 5.79 -8.86
N GLN A 284 -23.53 4.81 -7.99
CA GLN A 284 -24.87 4.22 -7.81
C GLN A 284 -25.85 5.23 -7.18
N ALA A 285 -25.38 6.18 -6.38
CA ALA A 285 -26.23 7.25 -5.88
C ALA A 285 -26.62 8.23 -6.99
N ALA A 286 -25.71 8.54 -7.90
CA ALA A 286 -26.00 9.35 -9.10
C ALA A 286 -27.09 8.72 -9.97
N GLU A 287 -27.00 7.42 -10.22
CA GLU A 287 -28.02 6.67 -10.96
C GLU A 287 -29.39 6.73 -10.27
N ARG A 288 -29.46 6.41 -8.96
CA ARG A 288 -30.70 6.44 -8.20
C ARG A 288 -31.34 7.82 -8.15
N ALA A 289 -30.53 8.87 -8.01
CA ALA A 289 -30.97 10.26 -8.00
C ALA A 289 -31.21 10.83 -9.39
N ARG A 290 -30.85 10.09 -10.46
CA ARG A 290 -30.88 10.51 -11.88
C ARG A 290 -30.11 11.82 -12.10
N VAL A 291 -28.95 11.94 -11.44
CA VAL A 291 -28.06 13.09 -11.53
C VAL A 291 -26.93 12.79 -12.51
N SER A 292 -26.68 13.74 -13.40
CA SER A 292 -25.49 13.73 -14.28
C SER A 292 -24.26 14.18 -13.50
N LEU A 293 -23.13 13.50 -13.70
CA LEU A 293 -21.86 13.84 -13.08
C LEU A 293 -20.97 14.64 -14.09
N THR A 294 -21.51 15.66 -14.72
CA THR A 294 -20.78 16.48 -15.74
C THR A 294 -20.35 17.84 -15.22
N SER A 295 -20.69 18.20 -13.99
CA SER A 295 -20.27 19.43 -13.35
C SER A 295 -19.79 19.20 -11.92
N PHE A 296 -18.83 20.02 -11.45
CA PHE A 296 -18.41 19.99 -10.05
C PHE A 296 -19.55 20.28 -9.08
N ARG A 297 -20.49 21.15 -9.49
CA ARG A 297 -21.66 21.48 -8.66
C ARG A 297 -22.54 20.26 -8.41
N ASP A 298 -22.86 19.51 -9.45
CA ASP A 298 -23.74 18.34 -9.32
C ASP A 298 -23.05 17.22 -8.56
N CYS A 299 -21.75 17.00 -8.81
CA CYS A 299 -20.92 16.08 -8.04
C CYS A 299 -20.91 16.45 -6.55
N GLN A 300 -20.63 17.70 -6.20
CA GLN A 300 -20.55 18.11 -4.79
C GLN A 300 -21.91 18.13 -4.10
N ARG A 301 -22.99 18.47 -4.82
CA ARG A 301 -24.33 18.37 -4.28
C ARG A 301 -24.70 16.93 -3.91
N LEU A 302 -24.47 15.99 -4.82
CA LEU A 302 -24.70 14.57 -4.57
C LEU A 302 -23.80 14.05 -3.43
N TYR A 303 -22.54 14.49 -3.36
CA TYR A 303 -21.63 14.13 -2.29
C TYR A 303 -22.16 14.59 -0.91
N VAL A 304 -22.65 15.81 -0.82
CA VAL A 304 -23.25 16.34 0.41
C VAL A 304 -24.50 15.53 0.77
N ASP A 305 -25.35 15.17 -0.18
CA ASP A 305 -26.53 14.34 0.06
C ASP A 305 -26.12 12.94 0.60
N GLU A 306 -25.06 12.34 0.07
CA GLU A 306 -24.50 11.07 0.55
C GLU A 306 -23.91 11.19 1.97
N LEU A 307 -23.26 12.32 2.29
CA LEU A 307 -22.77 12.60 3.65
C LEU A 307 -23.90 12.80 4.67
N MET A 308 -25.04 13.39 4.26
CA MET A 308 -26.14 13.73 5.15
C MET A 308 -27.13 12.58 5.41
N GLY A 309 -27.13 11.53 4.60
CA GLY A 309 -28.09 10.42 4.77
C GLY A 309 -27.98 9.30 3.77
N GLY A 310 -27.00 9.35 2.85
CA GLY A 310 -26.76 8.31 1.85
C GLY A 310 -26.00 7.08 2.39
N ARG A 311 -25.41 6.30 1.51
CA ARG A 311 -24.64 5.09 1.86
C ARG A 311 -23.34 5.43 2.59
N ILE A 312 -22.71 6.55 2.23
CA ILE A 312 -21.47 7.04 2.89
C ILE A 312 -21.80 7.35 4.37
N ASN A 313 -22.87 8.09 4.61
CA ASN A 313 -23.34 8.36 5.97
C ASN A 313 -23.60 7.08 6.76
N ARG A 314 -24.37 6.14 6.17
CA ARG A 314 -24.73 4.87 6.85
C ARG A 314 -23.52 4.03 7.19
N ARG A 315 -22.50 4.02 6.35
CA ARG A 315 -21.25 3.28 6.63
C ARG A 315 -20.59 3.78 7.91
N PHE A 316 -20.34 5.08 8.00
CA PHE A 316 -19.68 5.66 9.18
C PHE A 316 -20.56 5.58 10.44
N ASN A 317 -21.85 5.83 10.29
CA ASN A 317 -22.79 5.65 11.39
C ASN A 317 -22.78 4.21 11.92
N HIS A 318 -22.77 3.22 11.05
CA HIS A 318 -22.72 1.81 11.45
C HIS A 318 -21.46 1.48 12.27
N VAL A 319 -20.30 1.98 11.85
CA VAL A 319 -19.06 1.82 12.61
C VAL A 319 -19.15 2.49 13.97
N LEU A 320 -19.63 3.75 14.03
CA LEU A 320 -19.80 4.45 15.30
C LEU A 320 -20.85 3.82 16.21
N GLU A 321 -21.89 3.19 15.67
CA GLU A 321 -22.90 2.42 16.41
C GLU A 321 -22.32 1.14 17.03
N GLN A 322 -21.38 0.49 16.35
CA GLN A 322 -20.67 -0.66 16.91
C GLN A 322 -19.75 -0.24 18.06
N ILE A 323 -19.10 0.91 17.95
CA ILE A 323 -18.19 1.45 18.99
C ILE A 323 -18.96 2.01 20.18
N ALA A 324 -20.03 2.76 19.91
CA ALA A 324 -20.85 3.43 20.92
C ALA A 324 -22.35 3.19 20.63
N PRO A 325 -22.92 2.06 21.09
CA PRO A 325 -24.32 1.70 20.78
C PRO A 325 -25.35 2.70 21.33
N ALA A 326 -25.11 3.25 22.53
CA ALA A 326 -26.00 4.22 23.13
C ALA A 326 -25.92 5.56 22.38
N PRO A 327 -27.10 6.20 22.06
CA PRO A 327 -27.11 7.48 21.33
C PRO A 327 -26.41 8.63 22.07
N SER A 328 -26.41 8.64 23.40
CA SER A 328 -25.69 9.63 24.24
C SER A 328 -24.17 9.44 24.13
N ALA A 329 -23.67 8.22 24.27
CA ALA A 329 -22.26 7.88 24.14
C ALA A 329 -21.73 8.19 22.73
N ARG A 330 -22.54 7.88 21.70
CA ARG A 330 -22.18 8.18 20.32
C ARG A 330 -22.06 9.69 20.07
N ARG A 331 -22.97 10.53 20.62
CA ARG A 331 -22.85 11.98 20.53
C ARG A 331 -21.62 12.51 21.26
N ALA A 332 -21.31 11.96 22.44
CA ALA A 332 -20.09 12.29 23.17
C ALA A 332 -18.83 11.91 22.34
N LEU A 333 -18.81 10.73 21.76
CA LEU A 333 -17.72 10.28 20.89
C LEU A 333 -17.55 11.18 19.66
N VAL A 334 -18.64 11.53 18.95
CA VAL A 334 -18.59 12.46 17.81
C VAL A 334 -18.04 13.84 18.22
N ARG A 335 -18.42 14.34 19.40
CA ARG A 335 -17.86 15.59 19.95
C ARG A 335 -16.37 15.51 20.15
N VAL A 336 -15.87 14.46 20.81
CA VAL A 336 -14.45 14.29 21.12
C VAL A 336 -13.62 14.12 19.85
N LEU A 337 -14.11 13.33 18.89
CA LEU A 337 -13.49 13.14 17.58
C LEU A 337 -13.38 14.46 16.80
N TYR A 338 -14.48 15.23 16.75
CA TYR A 338 -14.50 16.51 16.06
C TYR A 338 -13.54 17.53 16.69
N ASP A 339 -13.59 17.68 18.03
CA ASP A 339 -12.70 18.59 18.76
C ASP A 339 -11.23 18.21 18.54
N SER A 340 -10.91 16.92 18.51
CA SER A 340 -9.55 16.44 18.23
C SER A 340 -9.11 16.73 16.80
N ALA A 341 -10.03 16.61 15.83
CA ALA A 341 -9.73 16.88 14.43
C ALA A 341 -9.51 18.37 14.13
N VAL A 342 -10.26 19.25 14.80
CA VAL A 342 -10.28 20.71 14.52
C VAL A 342 -9.31 21.48 15.43
N ASN A 343 -9.42 21.27 16.77
CA ASN A 343 -8.77 22.15 17.75
C ASN A 343 -7.34 21.72 18.12
N SER A 344 -6.99 20.46 17.88
CA SER A 344 -5.70 19.89 18.30
C SER A 344 -4.76 19.56 17.13
N GLY A 345 -5.01 20.11 15.93
CA GLY A 345 -4.20 19.80 14.76
C GLY A 345 -4.22 18.32 14.38
N GLY A 346 -5.26 17.58 14.78
CA GLY A 346 -5.41 16.15 14.56
C GLY A 346 -4.79 15.26 15.63
N LYS A 347 -4.06 15.81 16.62
CA LYS A 347 -3.43 15.03 17.70
C LYS A 347 -3.95 15.48 19.07
N SER A 348 -4.35 14.54 19.92
CA SER A 348 -4.82 14.83 21.26
C SER A 348 -4.40 13.75 22.26
N PRO A 349 -4.12 14.11 23.56
CA PRO A 349 -3.78 13.13 24.57
C PRO A 349 -4.94 12.14 24.82
N ALA A 350 -4.62 10.86 24.99
CA ALA A 350 -5.59 9.82 25.32
C ALA A 350 -6.34 10.12 26.64
N GLU A 351 -5.65 10.68 27.63
CA GLU A 351 -6.23 11.09 28.90
C GLU A 351 -7.30 12.20 28.76
N ALA A 352 -7.16 13.08 27.75
CA ALA A 352 -8.19 14.08 27.45
C ALA A 352 -9.47 13.43 26.91
N TRP A 353 -9.33 12.33 26.15
CA TRP A 353 -10.45 11.53 25.67
C TRP A 353 -11.16 10.84 26.82
N ARG A 354 -10.41 10.19 27.73
CA ARG A 354 -10.93 9.52 28.90
C ARG A 354 -11.86 10.43 29.72
N ARG A 355 -11.36 11.62 30.06
CA ARG A 355 -12.12 12.61 30.84
C ARG A 355 -13.38 13.11 30.11
N ARG A 356 -13.29 13.34 28.82
CA ARG A 356 -14.42 13.86 28.01
C ARG A 356 -15.49 12.82 27.72
N LEU A 357 -15.11 11.55 27.65
CA LEU A 357 -16.03 10.43 27.44
C LEU A 357 -16.54 9.87 28.77
N GLU A 358 -15.99 10.31 29.90
CA GLU A 358 -16.31 9.81 31.25
C GLU A 358 -16.14 8.29 31.37
N LEU A 359 -15.07 7.75 30.76
CA LEU A 359 -14.76 6.33 30.72
C LEU A 359 -13.64 5.98 31.71
N GLU A 360 -13.69 4.76 32.25
CA GLU A 360 -12.57 4.16 32.95
C GLU A 360 -11.46 3.75 31.96
N PRO A 361 -10.20 3.60 32.39
CA PRO A 361 -9.09 3.22 31.50
C PRO A 361 -9.36 1.97 30.69
N ASP A 362 -9.95 0.94 31.30
CA ASP A 362 -10.25 -0.34 30.68
C ASP A 362 -11.40 -0.24 29.65
N GLU A 363 -12.28 0.77 29.78
CA GLU A 363 -13.36 1.04 28.82
C GLU A 363 -12.89 1.91 27.64
N LEU A 364 -11.87 2.74 27.83
CA LEU A 364 -11.33 3.59 26.78
C LEU A 364 -10.56 2.78 25.72
N TYR A 365 -9.78 1.77 26.15
CA TYR A 365 -8.96 0.98 25.24
C TYR A 365 -9.77 0.29 24.13
N PRO A 366 -10.90 -0.39 24.39
CA PRO A 366 -11.74 -0.95 23.33
C PRO A 366 -12.25 0.08 22.32
N VAL A 367 -12.60 1.28 22.78
CA VAL A 367 -13.04 2.39 21.90
C VAL A 367 -11.90 2.83 20.98
N MET A 368 -10.71 3.05 21.56
CA MET A 368 -9.52 3.44 20.82
C MET A 368 -9.11 2.38 19.80
N ASN A 369 -9.09 1.11 20.22
CA ASN A 369 -8.75 -0.01 19.35
C ASN A 369 -9.74 -0.17 18.20
N ALA A 370 -11.04 -0.01 18.45
CA ALA A 370 -12.04 -0.07 17.39
C ALA A 370 -11.87 1.07 16.37
N LEU A 371 -11.57 2.30 16.82
CA LEU A 371 -11.28 3.43 15.94
C LEU A 371 -9.99 3.17 15.12
N HIS A 372 -8.97 2.58 15.73
CA HIS A 372 -7.72 2.20 15.08
C HIS A 372 -7.94 1.13 14.01
N THR A 373 -8.65 0.07 14.34
CA THR A 373 -8.99 -1.04 13.43
C THR A 373 -9.71 -0.53 12.18
N HIS A 374 -10.64 0.42 12.33
CA HIS A 374 -11.37 1.02 11.21
C HIS A 374 -10.63 2.18 10.53
N GLU A 375 -9.39 2.47 10.92
CA GLU A 375 -8.55 3.55 10.39
C GLU A 375 -9.17 4.96 10.50
N LEU A 376 -10.07 5.16 11.45
CA LEU A 376 -10.69 6.46 11.74
C LEU A 376 -9.79 7.35 12.60
N ALA A 377 -8.97 6.72 13.43
CA ALA A 377 -7.88 7.33 14.17
C ALA A 377 -6.75 6.31 14.33
N SER A 378 -5.56 6.78 14.70
CA SER A 378 -4.47 5.93 15.17
C SER A 378 -4.09 6.35 16.58
N PHE A 379 -3.56 5.45 17.38
CA PHE A 379 -3.06 5.78 18.70
C PHE A 379 -1.69 5.17 18.95
N ASN A 380 -0.89 5.88 19.67
CA ASN A 380 0.25 5.35 20.41
C ASN A 380 -0.07 5.46 21.92
N ALA A 381 0.77 4.94 22.77
CA ALA A 381 0.50 4.85 24.22
C ALA A 381 -0.01 6.15 24.88
N THR A 382 0.18 7.31 24.26
CA THR A 382 -0.08 8.63 24.89
C THR A 382 -1.00 9.53 24.06
N PHE A 383 -1.04 9.38 22.74
CA PHE A 383 -1.75 10.29 21.85
C PHE A 383 -2.66 9.56 20.86
N MET A 384 -3.81 10.17 20.62
CA MET A 384 -4.71 9.85 19.50
C MET A 384 -4.40 10.80 18.34
N GLU A 385 -4.26 10.25 17.14
CA GLU A 385 -4.10 10.99 15.90
C GLU A 385 -5.27 10.69 14.96
N MET A 386 -5.97 11.73 14.54
CA MET A 386 -7.14 11.60 13.67
C MET A 386 -6.72 11.27 12.24
N SER A 387 -7.50 10.40 11.60
CA SER A 387 -7.29 10.07 10.19
C SER A 387 -7.28 11.31 9.30
N ALA A 388 -6.39 11.32 8.30
CA ALA A 388 -6.33 12.37 7.28
C ALA A 388 -7.40 12.22 6.19
N ASP A 389 -8.19 11.12 6.20
CA ASP A 389 -9.25 10.87 5.23
C ASP A 389 -10.25 12.04 5.16
N THR A 390 -10.37 12.63 3.98
CA THR A 390 -11.21 13.81 3.74
C THR A 390 -12.69 13.49 3.89
N VAL A 391 -13.13 12.32 3.44
CA VAL A 391 -14.54 11.91 3.50
C VAL A 391 -14.96 11.67 4.94
N TRP A 392 -14.09 11.02 5.72
CA TRP A 392 -14.29 10.85 7.16
C TRP A 392 -14.40 12.19 7.90
N ARG A 393 -13.48 13.13 7.61
CA ARG A 393 -13.50 14.46 8.24
C ARG A 393 -14.75 15.26 7.88
N ASP A 394 -15.19 15.22 6.63
CA ASP A 394 -16.43 15.88 6.19
C ASP A 394 -17.66 15.27 6.86
N TYR A 395 -17.73 13.94 6.93
CA TYR A 395 -18.80 13.24 7.65
C TYR A 395 -18.81 13.63 9.14
N LEU A 396 -17.65 13.63 9.78
CA LEU A 396 -17.52 13.95 11.21
C LEU A 396 -17.99 15.39 11.50
N LYS A 397 -17.57 16.35 10.66
CA LYS A 397 -18.01 17.74 10.74
C LYS A 397 -19.52 17.88 10.59
N ALA A 398 -20.09 17.24 9.58
CA ALA A 398 -21.54 17.24 9.37
C ALA A 398 -22.30 16.61 10.53
N SER A 399 -21.83 15.46 11.03
CA SER A 399 -22.43 14.75 12.17
C SER A 399 -22.35 15.55 13.45
N TYR A 400 -21.24 16.21 13.74
CA TYR A 400 -21.10 17.11 14.89
C TYR A 400 -22.14 18.25 14.84
N ARG A 401 -22.23 18.94 13.71
CA ARG A 401 -23.15 20.07 13.53
C ARG A 401 -24.61 19.66 13.68
N LEU A 402 -24.98 18.49 13.12
CA LEU A 402 -26.37 17.99 13.17
C LEU A 402 -26.73 17.40 14.53
N GLN A 403 -25.85 16.59 15.14
CA GLN A 403 -26.19 15.75 16.29
C GLN A 403 -25.76 16.36 17.62
N VAL A 404 -24.69 17.17 17.64
CA VAL A 404 -24.11 17.77 18.86
C VAL A 404 -24.47 19.24 18.96
N ALA A 405 -24.22 20.03 17.90
CA ALA A 405 -24.55 21.46 17.86
C ALA A 405 -26.04 21.71 17.56
N ALA A 406 -26.80 20.69 17.14
CA ALA A 406 -28.22 20.78 16.81
C ALA A 406 -28.55 21.87 15.78
N GLU A 407 -27.66 22.14 14.83
CA GLU A 407 -27.85 23.13 13.78
C GLU A 407 -28.94 22.70 12.78
N PRO A 408 -29.68 23.66 12.20
CA PRO A 408 -30.66 23.34 11.17
C PRO A 408 -30.01 22.60 9.98
N ARG A 409 -30.58 21.48 9.58
CA ARG A 409 -30.04 20.63 8.48
C ARG A 409 -29.80 21.42 7.19
N ALA A 410 -30.75 22.33 6.84
CA ALA A 410 -30.61 23.16 5.63
C ALA A 410 -29.37 24.05 5.65
N LEU A 411 -29.01 24.58 6.81
CA LEU A 411 -27.80 25.41 6.98
C LEU A 411 -26.54 24.54 6.84
N VAL A 412 -26.51 23.39 7.50
CA VAL A 412 -25.37 22.45 7.43
C VAL A 412 -25.14 21.98 5.99
N VAL A 413 -26.21 21.62 5.27
CA VAL A 413 -26.13 21.24 3.84
C VAL A 413 -25.58 22.38 2.98
N ALA A 414 -26.11 23.60 3.13
CA ALA A 414 -25.69 24.74 2.33
C ALA A 414 -24.20 25.09 2.53
N GLU A 415 -23.76 25.16 3.78
CA GLU A 415 -22.37 25.50 4.09
C GLU A 415 -21.39 24.40 3.70
N THR A 416 -21.75 23.12 3.94
CA THR A 416 -20.92 21.97 3.48
C THR A 416 -20.79 21.99 1.96
N LEU A 417 -21.86 22.32 1.23
CA LEU A 417 -21.81 22.43 -0.24
C LEU A 417 -20.87 23.56 -0.68
N VAL A 418 -20.94 24.73 -0.04
CA VAL A 418 -20.05 25.85 -0.35
C VAL A 418 -18.58 25.47 -0.10
N GLU A 419 -18.29 24.81 1.01
CA GLU A 419 -16.93 24.38 1.33
C GLU A 419 -16.39 23.35 0.32
N THR A 420 -17.18 22.33 0.00
CA THR A 420 -16.76 21.29 -0.95
C THR A 420 -16.61 21.84 -2.36
N LEU A 421 -17.45 22.78 -2.79
CA LEU A 421 -17.32 23.47 -4.07
C LEU A 421 -16.04 24.33 -4.15
N LYS A 422 -15.68 25.04 -3.08
CA LYS A 422 -14.41 25.77 -3.00
C LYS A 422 -13.19 24.86 -3.05
N ARG A 423 -13.29 23.66 -2.45
CA ARG A 423 -12.20 22.69 -2.38
C ARG A 423 -11.99 21.93 -3.70
N ALA A 424 -13.04 21.65 -4.47
CA ALA A 424 -12.97 20.82 -5.67
C ALA A 424 -11.92 21.31 -6.70
N PRO A 425 -11.89 22.59 -7.11
CA PRO A 425 -10.86 23.08 -8.01
C PRO A 425 -9.44 22.97 -7.43
N GLN A 426 -9.27 23.18 -6.12
CA GLN A 426 -7.99 23.04 -5.44
C GLN A 426 -7.51 21.58 -5.42
N THR A 427 -8.42 20.63 -5.20
CA THR A 427 -8.13 19.19 -5.26
C THR A 427 -7.67 18.80 -6.65
N MET A 428 -8.33 19.29 -7.71
CA MET A 428 -7.95 19.01 -9.09
C MET A 428 -6.62 19.66 -9.46
N ALA A 429 -6.41 20.92 -9.08
CA ALA A 429 -5.13 21.59 -9.31
C ALA A 429 -3.97 20.88 -8.61
N ARG A 430 -4.18 20.36 -7.39
CA ARG A 430 -3.20 19.56 -6.67
C ARG A 430 -2.94 18.23 -7.35
N HIS A 431 -4.00 17.54 -7.81
CA HIS A 431 -3.87 16.28 -8.54
C HIS A 431 -3.03 16.44 -9.82
N TYR A 432 -3.33 17.43 -10.65
CA TYR A 432 -2.59 17.67 -11.89
C TYR A 432 -1.12 18.06 -11.63
N ARG A 433 -0.85 18.86 -10.61
CA ARG A 433 0.52 19.19 -10.19
C ARG A 433 1.29 17.97 -9.71
N ARG A 434 0.64 17.13 -8.89
CA ARG A 434 1.25 15.88 -8.42
C ARG A 434 1.53 14.91 -9.56
N ALA A 435 0.64 14.80 -10.54
CA ALA A 435 0.84 13.99 -11.74
C ALA A 435 2.03 14.49 -12.56
N ALA A 436 2.18 15.82 -12.72
CA ALA A 436 3.32 16.43 -13.38
C ALA A 436 4.65 16.14 -12.65
N ALA A 437 4.69 16.31 -11.34
CA ALA A 437 5.87 15.99 -10.52
C ALA A 437 6.24 14.51 -10.57
N LEU A 438 5.25 13.62 -10.60
CA LEU A 438 5.49 12.17 -10.79
C LEU A 438 6.11 11.88 -12.15
N GLY A 439 5.66 12.56 -13.22
CA GLY A 439 6.23 12.45 -14.57
C GLY A 439 7.69 12.88 -14.62
N LEU A 440 8.05 14.01 -13.98
CA LEU A 440 9.45 14.46 -13.86
C LEU A 440 10.30 13.47 -13.07
N ARG A 441 9.79 12.93 -11.97
CA ARG A 441 10.50 11.92 -11.17
C ARG A 441 10.78 10.64 -11.99
N GLU A 442 9.78 10.15 -12.70
CA GLU A 442 9.92 8.96 -13.55
C GLU A 442 10.91 9.20 -14.70
N LEU A 443 10.90 10.39 -15.28
CA LEU A 443 11.85 10.74 -16.33
C LEU A 443 13.27 10.85 -15.79
N LEU A 444 13.48 11.52 -14.66
CA LEU A 444 14.78 11.60 -13.99
C LEU A 444 15.32 10.21 -13.62
N ALA A 445 14.44 9.29 -13.18
CA ALA A 445 14.84 7.92 -12.85
C ALA A 445 15.35 7.12 -14.06
N ARG A 446 15.03 7.54 -15.29
CA ARG A 446 15.51 6.91 -16.53
C ARG A 446 16.87 7.42 -17.00
N PHE A 447 17.44 8.43 -16.34
CA PHE A 447 18.77 8.94 -16.69
C PHE A 447 19.83 7.90 -16.33
N ASN A 448 20.56 7.45 -17.33
CA ASN A 448 21.52 6.36 -17.22
C ASN A 448 22.81 6.69 -18.04
N ALA A 449 23.42 7.82 -17.72
CA ALA A 449 24.64 8.30 -18.36
C ALA A 449 24.56 8.50 -19.90
N GLN A 450 23.35 8.46 -20.48
CA GLN A 450 23.14 8.66 -21.92
C GLN A 450 23.53 10.09 -22.34
N ARG A 451 23.80 10.25 -23.63
CA ARG A 451 23.95 11.55 -24.27
C ARG A 451 22.67 11.91 -25.02
N VAL A 452 22.17 13.10 -24.81
CA VAL A 452 20.96 13.64 -25.45
C VAL A 452 21.27 14.96 -26.16
N PRO A 453 20.56 15.29 -27.24
CA PRO A 453 20.70 16.59 -27.91
C PRO A 453 20.55 17.76 -26.92
N ALA A 454 21.48 18.70 -26.95
CA ALA A 454 21.46 19.84 -26.04
C ALA A 454 20.19 20.69 -26.19
N SER A 455 19.62 20.73 -27.40
CA SER A 455 18.36 21.41 -27.67
C SER A 455 17.19 20.86 -26.85
N LEU A 456 17.19 19.61 -26.38
CA LEU A 456 16.14 19.07 -25.54
C LEU A 456 16.12 19.65 -24.12
N LEU A 457 17.27 20.16 -23.66
CA LEU A 457 17.43 20.78 -22.33
C LEU A 457 17.54 22.31 -22.39
N HIS A 458 17.73 22.90 -23.57
CA HIS A 458 17.83 24.34 -23.78
C HIS A 458 16.74 24.87 -24.71
N HIS A 459 15.70 25.48 -24.12
CA HIS A 459 14.52 25.91 -24.85
C HIS A 459 14.83 26.93 -25.98
N ASP A 460 15.76 27.87 -25.77
CA ASP A 460 16.16 28.85 -26.77
C ASP A 460 16.74 28.21 -28.04
N ARG A 461 17.53 27.15 -27.88
CA ARG A 461 18.10 26.38 -29.01
C ARG A 461 17.02 25.60 -29.74
N PHE A 462 16.16 24.90 -28.96
CA PHE A 462 15.06 24.14 -29.52
C PHE A 462 14.09 25.01 -30.29
N SER A 463 13.70 26.15 -29.73
CA SER A 463 12.78 27.07 -30.36
C SER A 463 13.37 27.69 -31.67
N ARG A 464 14.69 27.96 -31.70
CA ARG A 464 15.37 28.47 -32.92
C ARG A 464 15.43 27.43 -34.03
N LEU A 465 15.65 26.15 -33.69
CA LEU A 465 15.86 25.08 -34.68
C LEU A 465 14.55 24.42 -35.13
N TYR A 466 13.57 24.31 -34.23
CA TYR A 466 12.41 23.45 -34.47
C TYR A 466 11.04 24.12 -34.26
N ARG A 467 11.00 25.45 -34.18
CA ARG A 467 9.72 26.18 -34.07
C ARG A 467 8.95 26.08 -35.40
N GLY A 468 7.79 25.39 -35.34
CA GLY A 468 6.91 25.22 -36.52
C GLY A 468 7.30 24.10 -37.46
N THR A 469 8.33 23.32 -37.15
CA THR A 469 8.66 22.08 -37.89
C THR A 469 7.71 20.95 -37.52
N ASP A 470 7.49 20.06 -38.45
CA ASP A 470 6.69 18.85 -38.17
C ASP A 470 7.45 17.86 -37.27
N PRO A 471 6.73 16.85 -36.70
CA PRO A 471 7.36 15.86 -35.78
C PRO A 471 8.49 15.05 -36.42
N GLU A 472 8.37 14.68 -37.70
CA GLU A 472 9.36 13.85 -38.40
C GLU A 472 10.64 14.64 -38.68
N GLU A 473 10.54 15.88 -39.16
CA GLU A 473 11.67 16.78 -39.34
C GLU A 473 12.36 17.10 -38.02
N THR A 474 11.56 17.31 -36.94
CA THR A 474 12.11 17.53 -35.60
C THR A 474 12.92 16.33 -35.13
N ALA A 475 12.39 15.11 -35.29
CA ALA A 475 13.09 13.89 -34.90
C ALA A 475 14.39 13.70 -35.69
N ALA A 476 14.37 13.86 -37.00
CA ALA A 476 15.53 13.77 -37.88
C ALA A 476 16.61 14.82 -37.52
N GLY A 477 16.16 16.06 -37.24
CA GLY A 477 17.08 17.14 -36.82
C GLY A 477 17.75 16.85 -35.48
N LEU A 478 17.00 16.33 -34.51
CA LEU A 478 17.53 15.91 -33.20
C LEU A 478 18.53 14.75 -33.32
N ASP A 479 18.34 13.83 -34.28
CA ASP A 479 19.27 12.72 -34.53
C ASP A 479 20.57 13.18 -35.19
N ALA A 480 20.51 14.26 -35.93
CA ALA A 480 21.67 14.87 -36.57
C ALA A 480 22.44 15.87 -35.69
N GLU A 481 21.91 16.22 -34.51
CA GLU A 481 22.54 17.18 -33.60
C GLU A 481 23.85 16.64 -33.03
N THR A 482 24.93 17.41 -33.15
CA THR A 482 26.27 17.04 -32.65
C THR A 482 26.56 17.59 -31.26
N ASP A 483 25.83 18.63 -30.82
CA ASP A 483 25.97 19.20 -29.47
C ASP A 483 25.12 18.38 -28.49
N LEU A 484 25.79 17.49 -27.74
CA LEU A 484 25.15 16.53 -26.85
C LEU A 484 25.47 16.84 -25.40
N VAL A 485 24.43 16.84 -24.55
CA VAL A 485 24.54 16.90 -23.09
C VAL A 485 24.55 15.47 -22.53
N ARG A 486 25.51 15.16 -21.68
CA ARG A 486 25.51 13.92 -20.94
C ARG A 486 24.59 14.04 -19.73
N LEU A 487 23.62 13.15 -19.63
CA LEU A 487 22.78 12.99 -18.45
C LEU A 487 23.56 12.23 -17.35
N PRO A 488 23.25 12.45 -16.06
CA PRO A 488 23.90 11.70 -15.00
C PRO A 488 23.49 10.22 -14.99
N GLN A 489 24.29 9.38 -14.38
CA GLN A 489 23.84 8.08 -13.91
C GLN A 489 23.02 8.30 -12.66
N VAL A 490 21.70 8.31 -12.78
CA VAL A 490 20.81 8.47 -11.64
C VAL A 490 20.70 7.16 -10.87
N VAL A 491 20.90 7.22 -9.56
CA VAL A 491 20.75 6.09 -8.64
C VAL A 491 19.46 6.18 -7.85
N HIS A 492 18.94 7.41 -7.66
CA HIS A 492 17.67 7.62 -6.96
C HIS A 492 16.97 8.87 -7.47
N ALA A 493 15.65 8.78 -7.68
CA ALA A 493 14.79 9.92 -7.97
C ALA A 493 13.57 9.89 -7.06
N ALA A 494 13.25 11.03 -6.44
CA ALA A 494 12.15 11.19 -5.51
C ALA A 494 11.44 12.53 -5.67
N SER A 495 10.28 12.69 -5.04
CA SER A 495 9.73 14.02 -4.78
C SER A 495 10.64 14.78 -3.81
N CYS A 496 10.61 16.11 -3.85
CA CYS A 496 11.52 16.93 -3.02
C CYS A 496 11.41 16.61 -1.52
N ALA A 497 10.19 16.46 -0.98
CA ALA A 497 10.01 16.20 0.44
C ALA A 497 10.41 14.77 0.85
N ALA A 498 10.28 13.79 -0.04
CA ALA A 498 10.75 12.44 0.20
C ALA A 498 12.29 12.35 0.14
N PHE A 499 12.94 13.28 -0.57
CA PHE A 499 14.39 13.34 -0.63
C PHE A 499 15.01 13.91 0.66
N HIS A 500 14.45 15.02 1.16
CA HIS A 500 14.90 15.65 2.42
C HIS A 500 13.76 16.46 3.08
N PRO A 501 13.42 16.22 4.35
CA PRO A 501 12.29 16.88 5.01
C PRO A 501 12.33 18.42 4.99
N SER A 502 13.54 19.01 5.06
CA SER A 502 13.70 20.48 5.03
C SER A 502 13.30 21.10 3.70
N ILE A 503 13.28 20.33 2.61
CA ILE A 503 12.92 20.83 1.29
C ILE A 503 11.44 21.24 1.22
N ARG A 504 10.57 20.62 2.03
CA ARG A 504 9.15 21.02 2.14
C ARG A 504 8.92 22.50 2.44
N GLN A 505 9.85 23.14 3.12
CA GLN A 505 9.73 24.56 3.44
C GLN A 505 10.02 25.46 2.24
N VAL A 506 10.72 24.94 1.25
CA VAL A 506 11.21 25.73 0.10
C VAL A 506 10.50 25.34 -1.21
N CYS A 507 10.24 24.06 -1.41
CA CYS A 507 9.64 23.51 -2.63
C CYS A 507 8.34 22.79 -2.35
N ASP A 508 7.39 22.96 -3.27
CA ASP A 508 6.14 22.20 -3.29
C ASP A 508 6.42 20.80 -3.86
N ASP A 509 6.13 19.78 -3.05
CA ASP A 509 6.27 18.37 -3.41
C ASP A 509 5.48 17.99 -4.69
N GLU A 510 4.43 18.76 -4.96
CA GLU A 510 3.55 18.51 -6.08
C GLU A 510 4.12 19.01 -7.42
N ARG A 511 5.20 19.80 -7.40
CA ARG A 511 5.80 20.41 -8.59
C ARG A 511 7.23 20.06 -8.83
N CYS A 512 7.91 19.51 -7.84
CA CYS A 512 9.35 19.35 -7.86
C CYS A 512 9.76 17.89 -7.69
N ALA A 513 10.75 17.48 -8.44
CA ALA A 513 11.40 16.18 -8.33
C ALA A 513 12.92 16.37 -8.17
N VAL A 514 13.54 15.50 -7.42
CA VAL A 514 15.00 15.49 -7.18
C VAL A 514 15.57 14.15 -7.61
N ALA A 515 16.70 14.17 -8.30
CA ALA A 515 17.45 12.98 -8.64
C ALA A 515 18.88 13.10 -8.15
N HIS A 516 19.35 12.08 -7.47
CA HIS A 516 20.74 11.91 -7.06
C HIS A 516 21.44 10.97 -8.03
N GLY A 517 22.62 11.35 -8.48
CA GLY A 517 23.39 10.57 -9.46
C GLY A 517 24.85 11.02 -9.58
N PHE A 518 25.50 10.55 -10.63
CA PHE A 518 26.92 10.80 -10.90
C PHE A 518 27.13 11.21 -12.37
N ASP A 519 27.93 12.25 -12.59
CA ASP A 519 28.25 12.73 -13.94
C ASP A 519 29.26 11.84 -14.69
N ALA A 520 30.12 11.13 -13.97
CA ALA A 520 31.16 10.27 -14.55
C ALA A 520 31.57 9.13 -13.61
N ALA A 521 32.13 8.08 -14.17
CA ALA A 521 32.85 7.05 -13.42
C ALA A 521 34.32 7.50 -13.21
N PRO A 522 34.99 7.14 -12.08
CA PRO A 522 34.43 6.42 -10.94
C PRO A 522 33.40 7.23 -10.19
N TYR A 523 32.43 6.56 -9.58
CA TYR A 523 31.34 7.18 -8.83
C TYR A 523 31.84 7.57 -7.43
N THR A 524 32.36 8.79 -7.34
CA THR A 524 32.96 9.36 -6.12
C THR A 524 32.26 10.67 -5.75
N ASP A 525 32.53 11.19 -4.56
CA ASP A 525 32.04 12.50 -4.11
C ASP A 525 32.36 13.64 -5.13
N ALA A 526 33.42 13.51 -5.90
CA ALA A 526 33.78 14.51 -6.91
C ALA A 526 32.89 14.45 -8.17
N SER A 527 32.33 13.28 -8.50
CA SER A 527 31.43 13.09 -9.62
C SER A 527 29.94 13.12 -9.24
N GLU A 528 29.63 13.23 -7.92
CA GLU A 528 28.27 13.35 -7.40
C GLU A 528 27.56 14.58 -7.93
N VAL A 529 26.34 14.46 -8.38
CA VAL A 529 25.48 15.54 -8.84
C VAL A 529 24.03 15.33 -8.43
N VAL A 530 23.37 16.40 -8.03
CA VAL A 530 21.94 16.38 -7.72
C VAL A 530 21.20 17.24 -8.75
N TRP A 531 20.22 16.64 -9.41
CA TRP A 531 19.31 17.34 -10.30
C TRP A 531 18.05 17.70 -9.54
N VAL A 532 17.67 18.98 -9.61
CA VAL A 532 16.41 19.47 -9.04
C VAL A 532 15.59 20.03 -10.19
N ALA A 533 14.49 19.36 -10.49
CA ALA A 533 13.57 19.72 -11.57
C ALA A 533 12.27 20.27 -11.00
N ALA A 534 11.72 21.28 -11.63
CA ALA A 534 10.41 21.86 -11.29
C ALA A 534 9.59 22.17 -12.53
N GLU A 535 8.27 21.87 -12.46
CA GLU A 535 7.31 22.31 -13.46
C GLU A 535 6.66 23.64 -13.04
N ILE A 536 6.71 24.61 -13.94
CA ILE A 536 6.12 25.94 -13.77
C ILE A 536 4.83 25.99 -14.56
N GLU A 537 3.70 26.25 -13.91
CA GLU A 537 2.43 26.45 -14.60
C GLU A 537 2.41 27.77 -15.38
N GLY A 538 1.96 27.73 -16.61
CA GLY A 538 1.75 28.93 -17.45
C GLY A 538 0.97 28.58 -18.71
N LYS A 539 0.11 29.50 -19.15
CA LYS A 539 -0.58 29.40 -20.45
C LYS A 539 0.21 30.07 -21.60
N MET A 540 1.31 30.66 -21.27
CA MET A 540 2.22 31.40 -22.20
C MET A 540 3.66 31.10 -21.80
N GLU A 541 4.61 31.45 -22.65
CA GLU A 541 6.03 31.39 -22.35
C GLU A 541 6.35 32.10 -21.02
N ILE A 542 7.15 31.51 -20.18
CA ILE A 542 7.51 32.04 -18.85
C ILE A 542 8.53 33.14 -18.99
N GLY A 543 8.23 34.33 -18.42
CA GLY A 543 9.12 35.47 -18.42
C GLY A 543 10.22 35.43 -17.35
N ARG A 544 11.22 36.31 -17.50
CA ARG A 544 12.41 36.43 -16.67
C ARG A 544 12.11 36.45 -15.16
N ALA A 545 11.17 37.30 -14.71
CA ALA A 545 10.88 37.49 -13.28
C ALA A 545 10.42 36.21 -12.58
N LEU A 546 9.52 35.44 -13.22
CA LEU A 546 9.03 34.15 -12.65
C LEU A 546 10.13 33.09 -12.71
N THR A 547 10.92 33.05 -13.75
CA THR A 547 12.09 32.15 -13.87
C THR A 547 13.09 32.42 -12.75
N GLU A 548 13.40 33.66 -12.46
CA GLU A 548 14.32 34.08 -11.40
C GLU A 548 13.81 33.61 -10.02
N VAL A 549 12.53 33.83 -9.72
CA VAL A 549 11.90 33.37 -8.47
C VAL A 549 12.04 31.85 -8.30
N TRP A 550 11.82 31.08 -9.36
CA TRP A 550 11.94 29.63 -9.29
C TRP A 550 13.39 29.16 -9.15
N LEU A 551 14.32 29.78 -9.88
CA LEU A 551 15.75 29.47 -9.75
C LEU A 551 16.28 29.75 -8.34
N ASP A 552 15.90 30.89 -7.75
CA ASP A 552 16.30 31.24 -6.39
C ASP A 552 15.69 30.29 -5.36
N ARG A 553 14.41 29.91 -5.54
CA ARG A 553 13.74 28.91 -4.69
C ARG A 553 14.46 27.56 -4.74
N LEU A 554 14.77 27.06 -5.93
CA LEU A 554 15.47 25.78 -6.08
C LEU A 554 16.93 25.86 -5.60
N ALA A 555 17.59 26.99 -5.76
CA ALA A 555 18.95 27.20 -5.23
C ALA A 555 18.99 27.15 -3.69
N GLN A 556 17.94 27.60 -2.99
CA GLN A 556 17.80 27.48 -1.54
C GLN A 556 17.76 26.02 -1.09
N VAL A 557 17.23 25.11 -1.92
CA VAL A 557 17.25 23.65 -1.66
C VAL A 557 18.68 23.14 -1.53
N SER A 558 19.59 23.60 -2.40
CA SER A 558 21.01 23.23 -2.34
C SER A 558 21.64 23.61 -0.99
N GLY A 559 21.40 24.84 -0.55
CA GLY A 559 21.90 25.34 0.74
C GLY A 559 21.32 24.57 1.94
N ALA A 560 20.01 24.29 1.90
CA ALA A 560 19.33 23.55 2.97
C ALA A 560 19.79 22.10 3.10
N CYS A 561 20.16 21.45 1.98
CA CYS A 561 20.56 20.04 1.92
C CYS A 561 22.08 19.82 1.88
N GLY A 562 22.89 20.90 1.73
CA GLY A 562 24.35 20.82 1.67
C GLY A 562 24.88 20.11 0.40
N PHE A 563 24.17 20.20 -0.73
CA PHE A 563 24.64 19.62 -2.00
C PHE A 563 25.85 20.37 -2.52
N LYS A 564 26.91 19.62 -2.86
CA LYS A 564 28.16 20.22 -3.39
C LYS A 564 28.04 20.64 -4.84
N ARG A 565 27.31 19.87 -5.65
CA ARG A 565 27.05 20.13 -7.07
C ARG A 565 25.59 19.91 -7.38
N MET A 566 24.94 20.90 -7.93
CA MET A 566 23.53 20.85 -8.28
C MET A 566 23.31 21.31 -9.73
N ARG A 567 22.34 20.67 -10.40
CA ARG A 567 21.82 21.09 -11.70
C ARG A 567 20.35 21.42 -11.55
N LEU A 568 19.97 22.60 -11.94
CA LEU A 568 18.60 23.08 -11.94
C LEU A 568 17.96 22.85 -13.31
N TRP A 569 16.75 22.33 -13.30
CA TRP A 569 15.98 22.12 -14.52
C TRP A 569 14.54 22.61 -14.35
N LEU A 570 14.16 23.63 -15.14
CA LEU A 570 12.81 24.18 -15.15
C LEU A 570 12.07 23.68 -16.40
N VAL A 571 10.83 23.24 -16.21
CA VAL A 571 9.95 22.80 -17.28
C VAL A 571 8.71 23.70 -17.29
N SER A 572 8.28 24.14 -18.46
CA SER A 572 7.07 24.94 -18.66
C SER A 572 6.26 24.41 -19.84
N PRO A 573 4.91 24.47 -19.83
CA PRO A 573 4.12 23.99 -20.96
C PRO A 573 4.53 24.60 -22.31
N GLU A 574 4.67 25.93 -22.37
CA GLU A 574 4.98 26.69 -23.61
C GLU A 574 6.46 27.08 -23.74
N GLY A 575 7.27 26.81 -22.71
CA GLY A 575 8.69 27.16 -22.65
C GLY A 575 8.94 28.55 -22.07
N PHE A 576 10.02 29.21 -22.50
CA PHE A 576 10.59 30.40 -21.86
C PHE A 576 10.79 31.53 -22.87
N THR A 577 10.57 32.79 -22.44
CA THR A 577 10.92 33.97 -23.27
C THR A 577 12.45 34.05 -23.49
N PRO A 578 12.91 34.79 -24.50
CA PRO A 578 14.35 34.97 -24.76
C PRO A 578 15.12 35.49 -23.53
N GLU A 579 14.55 36.42 -22.78
CA GLU A 579 15.17 37.00 -21.57
C GLU A 579 15.22 35.98 -20.41
N ALA A 580 14.21 35.12 -20.32
CA ALA A 580 14.20 34.02 -19.34
C ALA A 580 15.22 32.93 -19.70
N SER A 581 15.34 32.64 -20.99
CA SER A 581 16.34 31.65 -21.49
C SER A 581 17.77 32.17 -21.30
N GLU A 582 18.02 33.48 -21.49
CA GLU A 582 19.31 34.10 -21.18
C GLU A 582 19.66 33.99 -19.69
N LEU A 583 18.66 34.18 -18.82
CA LEU A 583 18.82 33.98 -17.36
C LEU A 583 19.16 32.57 -17.02
N LEU A 584 18.46 31.57 -17.61
CA LEU A 584 18.74 30.15 -17.42
C LEU A 584 20.19 29.80 -17.82
N ASN A 585 20.64 30.28 -18.97
CA ASN A 585 22.00 30.08 -19.44
C ASN A 585 23.04 30.74 -18.50
N THR A 586 22.75 31.96 -18.01
CA THR A 586 23.63 32.71 -17.08
C THR A 586 23.75 31.97 -15.71
N ARG A 587 22.71 31.30 -15.27
CA ARG A 587 22.67 30.51 -14.01
C ARG A 587 23.06 29.06 -14.20
N GLU A 588 23.57 28.65 -15.38
CA GLU A 588 23.88 27.27 -15.73
C GLU A 588 22.73 26.28 -15.47
N ALA A 589 21.49 26.74 -15.66
CA ALA A 589 20.28 25.96 -15.47
C ALA A 589 19.69 25.53 -16.81
N PHE A 590 19.00 24.41 -16.79
CA PHE A 590 18.28 23.88 -17.94
C PHE A 590 16.83 24.43 -17.97
N GLY A 591 16.29 24.60 -19.19
CA GLY A 591 14.89 24.97 -19.40
C GLY A 591 14.32 24.24 -20.59
N SER A 592 13.17 23.58 -20.41
CA SER A 592 12.51 22.80 -21.46
C SER A 592 11.02 23.12 -21.52
N SER A 593 10.43 23.08 -22.72
CA SER A 593 8.98 23.05 -22.91
C SER A 593 8.44 21.62 -22.74
N ARG A 594 7.11 21.49 -22.62
CA ARG A 594 6.46 20.18 -22.57
C ARG A 594 6.76 19.34 -23.82
N ARG A 595 6.79 19.94 -25.01
CA ARG A 595 7.17 19.24 -26.25
C ARG A 595 8.57 18.64 -26.17
N GLN A 596 9.54 19.37 -25.62
CA GLN A 596 10.90 18.86 -25.40
C GLN A 596 10.92 17.70 -24.38
N LEU A 597 10.13 17.82 -23.32
CA LEU A 597 10.00 16.78 -22.31
C LEU A 597 9.43 15.46 -22.90
N GLU A 598 8.41 15.55 -23.75
CA GLU A 598 7.81 14.40 -24.44
C GLU A 598 8.83 13.73 -25.39
N LEU A 599 9.57 14.52 -26.16
CA LEU A 599 10.62 14.01 -27.04
C LEU A 599 11.77 13.36 -26.25
N LEU A 600 12.17 13.93 -25.13
CA LEU A 600 13.17 13.36 -24.23
C LEU A 600 12.67 12.05 -23.62
N THR A 601 11.41 12.02 -23.18
CA THR A 601 10.79 10.81 -22.61
C THR A 601 10.74 9.68 -23.64
N ALA A 602 10.37 9.97 -24.88
CA ALA A 602 10.34 8.98 -25.96
C ALA A 602 11.73 8.39 -26.24
N ARG A 603 12.78 9.22 -26.22
CA ARG A 603 14.17 8.76 -26.42
C ARG A 603 14.72 7.93 -25.27
N LEU A 604 14.28 8.17 -24.05
CA LEU A 604 14.71 7.45 -22.85
C LEU A 604 13.80 6.23 -22.53
N SER A 605 12.82 5.94 -23.38
CA SER A 605 11.99 4.74 -23.26
C SER A 605 12.74 3.49 -23.73
N PRO A 606 12.53 2.30 -23.13
CA PRO A 606 13.22 1.08 -23.50
C PRO A 606 13.02 0.67 -24.98
N ASP A 607 11.90 1.11 -25.59
CA ASP A 607 11.53 0.83 -26.99
C ASP A 607 11.92 1.98 -27.96
N GLY A 608 12.65 2.99 -27.48
CA GLY A 608 13.08 4.12 -28.32
C GLY A 608 14.22 3.70 -29.26
N PRO A 609 14.39 4.43 -30.42
CA PRO A 609 15.50 4.14 -31.35
C PRO A 609 16.83 4.29 -30.63
N SER A 610 17.54 3.16 -30.49
CA SER A 610 18.89 3.13 -29.95
C SER A 610 19.80 4.00 -30.83
N ALA A 611 20.25 5.12 -30.27
CA ALA A 611 21.40 5.83 -30.84
C ALA A 611 22.60 4.87 -30.82
N GLY A 612 23.12 4.60 -32.00
CA GLY A 612 24.07 3.58 -32.37
C GLY A 612 25.11 3.23 -31.33
N ASP A 613 25.41 1.95 -31.30
CA ASP A 613 26.54 1.30 -30.67
C ASP A 613 27.78 2.20 -30.52
N GLN A 614 28.08 2.57 -29.30
CA GLN A 614 29.46 2.75 -28.88
C GLN A 614 29.77 1.73 -27.81
N ALA A 615 30.34 0.64 -28.29
CA ALA A 615 31.04 -0.34 -27.48
C ALA A 615 32.09 0.34 -26.60
N GLY A 616 32.14 -0.05 -25.33
CA GLY A 616 33.34 0.10 -24.53
C GLY A 616 33.21 0.94 -23.27
N SER A 617 32.39 0.53 -22.33
CA SER A 617 32.80 0.45 -20.92
C SER A 617 31.92 -0.59 -20.24
N GLU A 618 32.53 -1.70 -19.85
CA GLU A 618 31.92 -2.61 -18.90
C GLU A 618 31.43 -1.77 -17.71
N PRO A 619 30.22 -2.05 -17.17
CA PRO A 619 29.75 -1.36 -15.97
C PRO A 619 30.82 -1.57 -14.87
N PRO A 620 31.12 -0.53 -14.07
CA PRO A 620 32.13 -0.67 -13.04
C PRO A 620 31.71 -1.76 -12.06
N ASP A 621 32.62 -2.64 -11.71
CA ASP A 621 32.42 -3.73 -10.75
C ASP A 621 32.25 -3.21 -9.32
N GLU A 622 32.41 -1.91 -9.09
CA GLU A 622 32.37 -1.27 -7.79
C GLU A 622 31.60 0.06 -7.84
N PHE A 623 30.66 0.23 -6.91
CA PHE A 623 29.81 1.43 -6.75
C PHE A 623 29.94 1.97 -5.31
N GLU A 624 30.08 3.27 -5.17
CA GLU A 624 30.04 3.92 -3.86
C GLU A 624 28.84 4.89 -3.79
N MET A 625 28.15 4.91 -2.65
CA MET A 625 27.03 5.79 -2.39
C MET A 625 27.14 6.36 -0.97
N VAL A 626 26.77 7.62 -0.81
CA VAL A 626 26.70 8.28 0.48
C VAL A 626 25.27 8.78 0.69
N ILE A 627 24.62 8.33 1.76
CA ILE A 627 23.28 8.79 2.13
C ILE A 627 23.31 9.56 3.45
N PRO A 628 22.47 10.60 3.63
CA PRO A 628 22.34 11.27 4.92
C PRO A 628 21.66 10.36 5.95
N MET A 629 22.02 10.49 7.23
CA MET A 629 21.29 9.84 8.31
C MET A 629 19.96 10.56 8.56
N GLY A 630 18.85 9.88 8.41
CA GLY A 630 17.51 10.45 8.62
C GLY A 630 16.43 9.46 8.25
N GLY A 631 15.17 9.76 8.62
CA GLY A 631 14.05 8.87 8.32
C GLY A 631 13.90 8.61 6.82
N ASP A 632 13.68 7.35 6.48
CA ASP A 632 13.41 6.82 5.12
C ASP A 632 14.59 6.88 4.13
N THR A 633 15.80 7.26 4.54
CA THR A 633 16.97 7.27 3.65
C THR A 633 17.49 5.85 3.36
N GLU A 634 17.21 4.89 4.22
CA GLU A 634 17.48 3.47 4.02
C GLU A 634 16.73 2.89 2.79
N LEU A 635 15.58 3.47 2.42
CA LEU A 635 14.85 3.07 1.21
C LEU A 635 15.61 3.40 -0.08
N ILE A 636 16.44 4.45 -0.05
CA ILE A 636 17.32 4.82 -1.16
C ILE A 636 18.33 3.70 -1.39
N ALA A 637 18.98 3.25 -0.31
CA ALA A 637 19.93 2.15 -0.35
C ALA A 637 19.28 0.86 -0.90
N ALA A 638 18.08 0.54 -0.40
CA ALA A 638 17.32 -0.64 -0.83
C ALA A 638 17.00 -0.63 -2.33
N HIS A 639 16.61 0.53 -2.87
CA HIS A 639 16.34 0.64 -4.31
C HIS A 639 17.61 0.50 -5.15
N THR A 640 18.71 1.11 -4.72
CA THR A 640 20.00 1.03 -5.42
C THR A 640 20.52 -0.40 -5.50
N VAL A 641 20.52 -1.12 -4.37
CA VAL A 641 20.99 -2.51 -4.36
C VAL A 641 20.09 -3.44 -5.17
N GLU A 642 18.79 -3.16 -5.22
CA GLU A 642 17.85 -3.91 -6.07
C GLU A 642 18.21 -3.78 -7.54
N GLN A 643 18.54 -2.57 -8.03
CA GLN A 643 18.95 -2.34 -9.41
C GLN A 643 20.28 -3.03 -9.72
N ILE A 644 21.24 -2.97 -8.81
CA ILE A 644 22.54 -3.65 -8.95
C ILE A 644 22.33 -5.16 -9.02
N ALA A 645 21.60 -5.73 -8.07
CA ALA A 645 21.37 -7.18 -7.98
C ALA A 645 20.58 -7.74 -9.18
N ARG A 646 19.58 -6.98 -9.69
CA ARG A 646 18.82 -7.36 -10.91
C ARG A 646 19.73 -7.43 -12.15
N ARG A 647 20.64 -6.46 -12.32
CA ARG A 647 21.62 -6.45 -13.43
C ARG A 647 22.52 -7.68 -13.45
N HIS A 648 22.81 -8.22 -12.27
CA HIS A 648 23.72 -9.36 -12.12
C HIS A 648 22.97 -10.68 -11.90
N ASN A 649 21.70 -10.75 -12.31
CA ASN A 649 20.88 -11.96 -12.34
C ASN A 649 20.69 -12.66 -10.98
N PHE A 650 20.68 -11.92 -9.87
CA PHE A 650 20.29 -12.47 -8.58
C PHE A 650 18.78 -12.85 -8.59
N SER A 651 18.44 -13.90 -7.88
CA SER A 651 17.03 -14.32 -7.75
C SER A 651 16.20 -13.26 -7.01
N ALA A 652 14.88 -13.21 -7.28
CA ALA A 652 13.98 -12.27 -6.59
C ALA A 652 14.01 -12.44 -5.06
N ASP A 653 14.19 -13.68 -4.57
CA ASP A 653 14.33 -14.00 -3.16
C ASP A 653 15.65 -13.45 -2.57
N ASP A 654 16.78 -13.64 -3.28
CA ASP A 654 18.07 -13.10 -2.83
C ASP A 654 18.10 -11.57 -2.87
N ILE A 655 17.47 -10.95 -3.88
CA ILE A 655 17.30 -9.49 -3.95
C ILE A 655 16.53 -8.98 -2.72
N THR A 656 15.46 -9.66 -2.35
CA THR A 656 14.66 -9.30 -1.16
C THR A 656 15.48 -9.43 0.12
N LYS A 657 16.27 -10.49 0.26
CA LYS A 657 17.17 -10.70 1.40
C LYS A 657 18.26 -9.62 1.50
N ILE A 658 18.89 -9.28 0.38
CA ILE A 658 19.92 -8.24 0.33
C ILE A 658 19.32 -6.88 0.71
N LYS A 659 18.13 -6.55 0.19
CA LYS A 659 17.42 -5.30 0.52
C LYS A 659 17.16 -5.17 2.02
N HIS A 660 16.58 -6.19 2.63
CA HIS A 660 16.27 -6.18 4.06
C HIS A 660 17.53 -6.07 4.92
N ALA A 661 18.60 -6.80 4.56
CA ALA A 661 19.87 -6.73 5.26
C ALA A 661 20.49 -5.32 5.17
N LEU A 662 20.42 -4.69 4.00
CA LEU A 662 20.96 -3.34 3.78
C LEU A 662 20.15 -2.27 4.53
N VAL A 663 18.83 -2.35 4.49
CA VAL A 663 17.94 -1.45 5.25
C VAL A 663 18.27 -1.52 6.74
N GLU A 664 18.35 -2.72 7.29
CA GLU A 664 18.69 -2.94 8.70
C GLU A 664 20.10 -2.43 9.05
N ALA A 665 21.06 -2.59 8.14
CA ALA A 665 22.42 -2.07 8.31
C ALA A 665 22.43 -0.53 8.33
N CYS A 666 21.63 0.12 7.48
CA CYS A 666 21.49 1.58 7.44
C CYS A 666 20.79 2.12 8.69
N ILE A 667 19.72 1.46 9.15
CA ILE A 667 19.03 1.81 10.40
C ILE A 667 20.01 1.72 11.59
N ASN A 668 20.75 0.61 11.70
CA ASN A 668 21.75 0.43 12.74
C ASN A 668 22.85 1.50 12.70
N ALA A 669 23.32 1.85 11.49
CA ALA A 669 24.29 2.93 11.31
C ALA A 669 23.73 4.30 11.69
N SER A 670 22.45 4.57 11.40
CA SER A 670 21.76 5.82 11.74
C SER A 670 21.49 5.97 13.25
N GLU A 671 21.06 4.89 13.91
CA GLU A 671 20.66 4.90 15.32
C GLU A 671 21.85 4.85 16.28
N HIS A 672 22.94 4.18 15.89
CA HIS A 672 24.05 3.86 16.78
C HIS A 672 25.35 4.60 16.50
N SER A 673 25.44 5.30 15.37
CA SER A 673 26.62 6.11 15.03
C SER A 673 26.44 7.55 15.53
N LEU A 674 27.37 7.99 16.35
CA LEU A 674 27.53 9.40 16.70
C LEU A 674 28.32 10.15 15.60
N SER A 675 28.00 9.86 14.34
CA SER A 675 28.69 10.41 13.18
C SER A 675 28.61 11.94 13.15
N PRO A 676 29.72 12.68 13.16
CA PRO A 676 29.72 14.14 13.15
C PRO A 676 29.20 14.71 11.82
N ASP A 677 29.32 13.99 10.73
CA ASP A 677 28.86 14.39 9.40
C ASP A 677 27.45 13.89 9.07
N ARG A 678 26.84 13.05 9.94
CA ARG A 678 25.51 12.45 9.77
C ARG A 678 25.31 11.78 8.41
N LYS A 679 26.30 11.06 7.93
CA LYS A 679 26.31 10.34 6.66
C LYS A 679 26.57 8.86 6.83
N ILE A 680 25.98 8.04 5.97
CA ILE A 680 26.21 6.62 5.84
C ILE A 680 26.90 6.41 4.48
N TYR A 681 28.06 5.78 4.49
CA TYR A 681 28.84 5.46 3.32
C TYR A 681 28.56 4.02 2.93
N GLN A 682 28.21 3.78 1.67
CA GLN A 682 27.91 2.46 1.15
C GLN A 682 28.81 2.18 -0.04
N ARG A 683 29.33 0.97 -0.08
CA ARG A 683 30.14 0.47 -1.21
C ARG A 683 29.55 -0.86 -1.66
N PHE A 684 29.27 -0.98 -2.93
CA PHE A 684 28.77 -2.17 -3.59
C PHE A 684 29.84 -2.67 -4.55
N ARG A 685 30.33 -3.89 -4.33
CA ARG A 685 31.28 -4.54 -5.25
C ARG A 685 30.62 -5.80 -5.80
N VAL A 686 30.56 -5.89 -7.12
CA VAL A 686 30.04 -7.05 -7.81
C VAL A 686 31.25 -7.86 -8.32
N GLU A 687 31.29 -9.11 -7.91
CA GLU A 687 32.25 -10.10 -8.39
C GLU A 687 31.49 -11.15 -9.23
N SER A 688 32.21 -12.00 -9.97
CA SER A 688 31.60 -12.95 -10.91
C SER A 688 30.55 -13.88 -10.29
N ASP A 689 30.61 -14.12 -8.97
CA ASP A 689 29.80 -15.09 -8.23
C ASP A 689 29.13 -14.53 -6.96
N LYS A 690 29.37 -13.24 -6.64
CA LYS A 690 28.84 -12.63 -5.42
C LYS A 690 28.70 -11.12 -5.51
N LEU A 691 27.82 -10.58 -4.66
CA LEU A 691 27.69 -9.15 -4.36
C LEU A 691 28.18 -8.89 -2.93
N VAL A 692 29.13 -7.98 -2.79
CA VAL A 692 29.63 -7.51 -1.50
C VAL A 692 29.09 -6.09 -1.25
N VAL A 693 28.41 -5.91 -0.15
CA VAL A 693 27.86 -4.62 0.31
C VAL A 693 28.55 -4.21 1.59
N THR A 694 29.18 -3.06 1.58
CA THR A 694 29.83 -2.48 2.77
C THR A 694 29.08 -1.22 3.19
N VAL A 695 28.67 -1.16 4.45
CA VAL A 695 28.00 0.00 5.07
C VAL A 695 28.92 0.53 6.16
N SER A 696 29.33 1.80 6.06
CA SER A 696 30.20 2.44 7.04
C SER A 696 29.67 3.80 7.46
N SER A 697 29.99 4.19 8.71
CA SER A 697 29.69 5.50 9.27
C SER A 697 30.89 6.03 10.04
N ARG A 698 31.12 7.34 10.00
CA ARG A 698 32.18 8.02 10.76
C ARG A 698 31.64 8.35 12.14
N GLY A 699 32.38 8.00 13.23
CA GLY A 699 31.99 8.34 14.59
C GLY A 699 32.47 7.33 15.65
N VAL A 700 32.38 7.70 16.92
CA VAL A 700 32.87 6.85 18.02
C VAL A 700 31.96 5.63 18.17
N SER A 701 32.51 4.46 17.96
CA SER A 701 31.85 3.16 18.08
C SER A 701 31.50 2.82 19.53
N LEU A 702 30.27 2.41 19.79
CA LEU A 702 29.91 1.64 20.96
C LEU A 702 30.57 0.25 20.91
N PRO A 703 31.05 -0.29 22.04
CA PRO A 703 31.72 -1.59 22.05
C PRO A 703 30.79 -2.70 21.56
N PRO A 704 31.32 -3.69 20.84
CA PRO A 704 30.52 -4.85 20.42
C PRO A 704 29.99 -5.60 21.65
N PRO A 705 28.79 -6.22 21.59
CA PRO A 705 28.32 -7.05 22.67
C PRO A 705 29.32 -8.21 22.87
N ALA A 706 29.79 -8.38 24.10
CA ALA A 706 30.71 -9.43 24.49
C ALA A 706 30.16 -10.79 24.04
N THR A 707 30.97 -11.54 23.31
CA THR A 707 30.73 -12.96 23.00
C THR A 707 30.44 -13.69 24.32
N ALA A 708 29.23 -14.20 24.45
CA ALA A 708 28.83 -15.04 25.57
C ALA A 708 29.58 -16.36 25.49
N GLN A 709 30.74 -16.45 26.13
CA GLN A 709 31.26 -17.68 26.69
C GLN A 709 30.82 -17.72 28.15
N GLY A 710 30.20 -18.85 28.50
CA GLY A 710 29.44 -19.09 29.69
C GLY A 710 30.09 -18.66 31.02
N GLN A 711 29.22 -18.22 31.88
CA GLN A 711 29.25 -18.65 33.29
C GLN A 711 27.93 -18.24 33.97
N ASN A 712 27.25 -19.27 34.51
CA ASN A 712 26.18 -19.15 35.51
C ASN A 712 26.69 -18.30 36.69
N ASN A 713 25.94 -17.29 37.11
CA ASN A 713 25.66 -17.11 38.53
C ASN A 713 24.45 -16.17 38.73
N SER A 714 23.58 -16.67 39.56
CA SER A 714 22.37 -16.06 40.08
C SER A 714 22.72 -14.85 40.99
N SER A 715 22.03 -13.73 40.82
CA SER A 715 21.54 -12.91 41.95
C SER A 715 20.49 -11.88 41.46
N ASN A 716 19.42 -11.79 42.22
CA ASN A 716 18.28 -10.89 42.15
C ASN A 716 18.66 -9.38 42.17
N GLY A 717 17.96 -8.60 41.37
CA GLY A 717 17.93 -7.13 41.46
C GLY A 717 17.15 -6.53 40.30
N SER A 718 15.87 -6.27 40.54
CA SER A 718 14.96 -5.60 39.63
C SER A 718 15.28 -4.11 39.50
N ASP A 719 15.62 -3.64 38.30
CA ASP A 719 15.69 -2.23 37.94
C ASP A 719 14.99 -1.99 36.57
N PRO A 720 14.07 -1.01 36.49
CA PRO A 720 13.13 -0.88 35.33
C PRO A 720 13.72 -0.23 34.06
N SER A 721 15.04 -0.18 33.86
CA SER A 721 15.71 0.45 32.73
C SER A 721 16.20 -0.51 31.64
N ASP A 722 15.75 -1.76 31.63
CA ASP A 722 16.35 -2.85 30.80
C ASP A 722 15.62 -3.17 29.50
N GLU A 723 14.52 -2.47 29.16
CA GLU A 723 13.80 -2.68 27.89
C GLU A 723 14.55 -2.23 26.62
N SER A 724 15.54 -1.35 26.76
CA SER A 724 16.37 -0.89 25.64
C SER A 724 17.48 -1.86 25.23
N LYS A 725 17.84 -2.82 26.10
CA LYS A 725 18.90 -3.80 25.82
C LYS A 725 18.44 -5.02 25.01
N GLY A 726 17.16 -5.35 25.06
CA GLY A 726 16.58 -6.48 24.31
C GLY A 726 16.52 -6.26 22.80
N ARG A 727 16.38 -5.01 22.32
CA ARG A 727 16.33 -4.67 20.89
C ARG A 727 17.70 -4.64 20.19
N ARG A 728 18.78 -4.39 20.91
CA ARG A 728 20.14 -4.17 20.36
C ARG A 728 20.84 -5.39 19.75
N GLY A 729 20.29 -6.60 19.89
CA GLY A 729 20.90 -7.83 19.35
C GLY A 729 20.20 -8.42 18.13
N TRP A 730 18.99 -7.95 17.83
CA TRP A 730 18.15 -8.56 16.78
C TRP A 730 18.55 -8.14 15.37
N GLY A 731 18.91 -6.88 15.13
CA GLY A 731 19.27 -6.37 13.81
C GLY A 731 20.46 -7.08 13.19
N LEU A 732 21.57 -7.20 13.95
CA LEU A 732 22.75 -7.95 13.49
C LEU A 732 22.48 -9.45 13.30
N LYS A 733 21.58 -10.04 14.10
CA LYS A 733 21.16 -11.43 13.94
C LYS A 733 20.32 -11.61 12.68
N LEU A 734 19.45 -10.65 12.37
CA LEU A 734 18.68 -10.64 11.14
C LEU A 734 19.59 -10.54 9.91
N ILE A 735 20.52 -9.59 9.89
CA ILE A 735 21.51 -9.43 8.80
C ILE A 735 22.27 -10.74 8.57
N ARG A 736 22.74 -11.40 9.63
CA ARG A 736 23.44 -12.70 9.54
C ARG A 736 22.57 -13.84 9.03
N THR A 737 21.26 -13.75 9.17
CA THR A 737 20.32 -14.76 8.67
C THR A 737 20.04 -14.54 7.16
N LEU A 738 20.08 -13.31 6.70
CA LEU A 738 19.72 -12.94 5.33
C LEU A 738 20.91 -13.00 4.36
N MET A 739 22.13 -12.71 4.85
CA MET A 739 23.36 -12.70 4.06
C MET A 739 24.18 -13.96 4.31
N ASP A 740 24.97 -14.36 3.34
CA ASP A 740 25.78 -15.58 3.43
C ASP A 740 27.04 -15.36 4.28
N GLU A 741 27.64 -14.15 4.25
CA GLU A 741 28.75 -13.76 5.11
C GLU A 741 28.52 -12.35 5.65
N VAL A 742 28.88 -12.12 6.92
CA VAL A 742 28.75 -10.80 7.58
C VAL A 742 29.96 -10.56 8.47
N GLU A 743 30.74 -9.56 8.13
CA GLU A 743 31.94 -9.14 8.84
C GLU A 743 31.77 -7.73 9.40
N PHE A 744 32.22 -7.51 10.62
CA PHE A 744 32.20 -6.22 11.29
C PHE A 744 33.63 -5.77 11.56
N GLU A 745 34.03 -4.63 10.96
CA GLU A 745 35.35 -4.06 11.11
C GLU A 745 35.30 -2.68 11.80
N ARG A 746 36.28 -2.41 12.65
CA ARG A 746 36.55 -1.06 13.12
C ARG A 746 37.53 -0.40 12.15
N VAL A 747 37.15 0.76 11.65
CA VAL A 747 37.99 1.63 10.84
C VAL A 747 38.43 2.80 11.69
N ASP A 748 39.60 3.41 11.43
CA ASP A 748 40.22 4.44 12.28
C ASP A 748 39.28 5.59 12.70
N ASP A 749 38.25 5.91 11.89
CA ASP A 749 37.29 6.97 12.16
C ASP A 749 35.82 6.48 12.31
N GLY A 750 35.57 5.18 12.51
CA GLY A 750 34.19 4.70 12.59
C GLY A 750 33.99 3.19 12.59
N THR A 751 32.85 2.75 12.08
CA THR A 751 32.48 1.35 11.97
C THR A 751 32.13 0.98 10.53
N SER A 752 32.50 -0.21 10.12
CA SER A 752 32.21 -0.78 8.82
C SER A 752 31.57 -2.17 8.97
N LEU A 753 30.44 -2.37 8.32
CA LEU A 753 29.74 -3.66 8.21
C LEU A 753 29.82 -4.14 6.77
N ARG A 754 30.47 -5.27 6.55
CA ARG A 754 30.61 -5.92 5.25
C ARG A 754 29.67 -7.11 5.18
N MET A 755 28.85 -7.16 4.13
CA MET A 755 27.85 -8.20 3.88
C MET A 755 28.07 -8.80 2.52
N THR A 756 28.09 -10.13 2.42
CA THR A 756 28.30 -10.85 1.15
C THR A 756 27.13 -11.76 0.83
N LYS A 757 26.66 -11.71 -0.41
CA LYS A 757 25.64 -12.62 -0.95
C LYS A 757 26.16 -13.30 -2.19
N TYR A 758 26.16 -14.64 -2.20
CA TYR A 758 26.60 -15.43 -3.33
C TYR A 758 25.48 -15.62 -4.37
N LEU A 759 25.86 -15.57 -5.63
CA LEU A 759 24.95 -15.86 -6.74
C LEU A 759 24.73 -17.38 -6.79
N ARG A 760 23.54 -17.82 -6.45
CA ARG A 760 23.15 -19.23 -6.56
C ARG A 760 22.73 -19.49 -8.00
N ARG A 761 23.52 -20.30 -8.74
CA ARG A 761 23.24 -20.75 -10.11
C ARG A 761 22.12 -21.79 -10.13
#